data_97d52b83bf2a96b8e6bfc058a7572581
#
_entry.id   97d52b83bf2a96b8e6bfc058a7572581
#
_cell.length_a   1.000
_cell.length_b   1.000
_cell.length_c   1.000
_cell.angle_alpha   90.00
_cell.angle_beta   90.00
_cell.angle_gamma   90.00
#
_symmetry.space_group_name_H-M   'P 1'
#
loop_
_entity.id
_entity.type
_entity.pdbx_description
1 polymer ?
#
loop_
_entity_poly.entity_id
_entity_poly.type
_entity_poly.pdbx_seq_one_letter_code
_entity_poly.pdbx_strand_id
1 'polypeptide(L)'
;MHHVTKVHFGPLLSEVRTKIDSKRPILRYLVDRREGLKNTHPKELLVSDFSCLHSPFSLPDIDLAISLLLNFAKSNKKILLYGDRDSDGVSSTCLLAFFLRSHQAFSDANLEVMVSSESDPYGLCKEAITKIKKSKPDLLVTLDFGSSQADEIDLLTKEGIQVIVLDHHEVPVRIPKNCALVNPRRIDSNYPEKKICTAVLSFKLVSAILFRLSSEWNQLYSKTNTDENGKNEILYFLNGIKYSKGQLDSIQDQNNKNSLDVSNPLPYPEDFTTNVPLDDERKLFYYQCQKIPSFFEQLEEETDLAGIGTITDMMPLIGENRHFVKLALESLTKLYIGDKKRKGLKELLKELKLNPNGITTKDLGWSIGPVVNAAGRMGKTEEAVSLLLSETESEAKTRAKLLLSINEERRERTKRNMDRVERYFARKPERTTHEVVYCYEPDMEPGVSGIVATRMVDSYKKPAIFIAPDNGDARGSIRSYGPENVLTLLESLSEYFLHFGGHPEAGGFSIAIDQIPKFEAALNEKAKLWLNEDNDRPKEHLIETDFTVLPEEVGDKLLKEWKDLEPFGQGNPDIKLGIQNAKAIHLTPLSGGKHVRFHIVGSGSLKFMIWNKGEEFQTFMSKEGSFDLVGSLEENFYQGRTSLQFIVEWFGKSGT
;
A
#
# COMPACT_ATOMS: atom_id res chain seq x y z
N MET A 1 28.66 -18.99 3.09
CA MET A 1 28.48 -19.61 1.76
C MET A 1 28.10 -18.50 0.81
N HIS A 2 28.79 -18.31 -0.30
CA HIS A 2 28.36 -17.36 -1.32
C HIS A 2 27.09 -17.92 -1.95
N HIS A 3 25.95 -17.26 -1.76
CA HIS A 3 24.73 -17.59 -2.49
C HIS A 3 25.00 -17.35 -3.98
N VAL A 4 25.02 -18.40 -4.76
CA VAL A 4 25.15 -18.28 -6.22
C VAL A 4 23.82 -17.75 -6.74
N THR A 5 23.85 -16.56 -7.33
CA THR A 5 22.69 -16.01 -8.00
C THR A 5 22.62 -16.64 -9.40
N LYS A 6 21.60 -17.43 -9.67
CA LYS A 6 21.30 -17.91 -11.02
C LYS A 6 20.37 -16.92 -11.70
N VAL A 7 20.61 -16.66 -12.97
CA VAL A 7 19.74 -15.85 -13.81
C VAL A 7 19.10 -16.75 -14.86
N HIS A 8 17.77 -16.70 -14.88
CA HIS A 8 16.99 -17.33 -15.95
C HIS A 8 16.55 -16.23 -16.92
N PHE A 9 17.21 -16.19 -18.05
CA PHE A 9 16.89 -15.27 -19.13
C PHE A 9 15.59 -15.72 -19.82
N GLY A 10 14.57 -14.85 -19.88
CA GLY A 10 13.33 -15.06 -20.60
C GLY A 10 13.54 -15.15 -22.12
N PRO A 11 12.46 -15.38 -22.89
CA PRO A 11 12.53 -15.51 -24.33
C PRO A 11 13.06 -14.25 -25.01
N LEU A 12 13.63 -14.39 -26.21
CA LEU A 12 13.97 -13.23 -27.03
C LEU A 12 12.73 -12.42 -27.36
N LEU A 13 12.83 -11.09 -27.25
CA LEU A 13 11.72 -10.19 -27.54
C LEU A 13 11.16 -10.37 -28.95
N SER A 14 12.03 -10.59 -29.94
CA SER A 14 11.68 -10.88 -31.33
C SER A 14 10.84 -12.15 -31.47
N GLU A 15 11.12 -13.17 -30.68
CA GLU A 15 10.33 -14.42 -30.70
C GLU A 15 8.91 -14.20 -30.16
N VAL A 16 8.78 -13.42 -29.08
CA VAL A 16 7.46 -13.10 -28.51
C VAL A 16 6.62 -12.31 -29.52
N ARG A 17 7.23 -11.34 -30.21
CA ARG A 17 6.54 -10.57 -31.27
C ARG A 17 6.04 -11.43 -32.42
N THR A 18 6.75 -12.51 -32.76
CA THR A 18 6.39 -13.37 -33.89
C THR A 18 5.48 -14.54 -33.53
N LYS A 19 5.60 -15.08 -32.31
CA LYS A 19 4.85 -16.26 -31.86
C LYS A 19 3.46 -15.98 -31.33
N ILE A 20 3.21 -14.73 -30.85
CA ILE A 20 1.92 -14.37 -30.27
C ILE A 20 1.06 -13.64 -31.30
N ASP A 21 -0.05 -14.28 -31.67
CA ASP A 21 -1.06 -13.70 -32.55
C ASP A 21 -1.90 -12.64 -31.78
N SER A 22 -1.42 -11.44 -31.79
CA SER A 22 -2.06 -10.30 -31.13
C SER A 22 -1.61 -8.98 -31.76
N LYS A 23 -2.47 -7.97 -31.75
CA LYS A 23 -2.08 -6.60 -32.11
C LYS A 23 -1.06 -6.01 -31.14
N ARG A 24 -0.95 -6.56 -29.93
CA ARG A 24 -0.05 -6.13 -28.84
C ARG A 24 0.59 -7.37 -28.18
N PRO A 25 1.50 -8.07 -28.89
CA PRO A 25 2.03 -9.36 -28.43
C PRO A 25 2.78 -9.28 -27.11
N ILE A 26 3.57 -8.21 -26.89
CA ILE A 26 4.32 -8.00 -25.65
C ILE A 26 3.38 -7.84 -24.45
N LEU A 27 2.39 -6.95 -24.59
CA LEU A 27 1.40 -6.75 -23.52
C LEU A 27 0.66 -8.05 -23.20
N ARG A 28 0.23 -8.79 -24.23
CA ARG A 28 -0.47 -10.06 -24.04
C ARG A 28 0.39 -11.08 -23.31
N TYR A 29 1.63 -11.24 -23.73
CA TYR A 29 2.58 -12.15 -23.09
C TYR A 29 2.77 -11.82 -21.58
N LEU A 30 2.94 -10.54 -21.26
CA LEU A 30 3.13 -10.10 -19.88
C LEU A 30 1.89 -10.32 -19.01
N VAL A 31 0.70 -10.05 -19.55
CA VAL A 31 -0.58 -10.28 -18.83
C VAL A 31 -0.77 -11.76 -18.53
N ASP A 32 -0.53 -12.63 -19.51
CA ASP A 32 -0.72 -14.09 -19.35
C ASP A 32 0.21 -14.71 -18.29
N ARG A 33 1.38 -14.11 -18.06
CA ARG A 33 2.36 -14.55 -17.06
C ARG A 33 2.11 -13.98 -15.65
N ARG A 34 1.28 -12.96 -15.53
CA ARG A 34 0.98 -12.31 -14.23
C ARG A 34 -0.31 -12.87 -13.68
N GLU A 35 -0.20 -13.72 -12.65
CA GLU A 35 -1.35 -14.42 -12.07
C GLU A 35 -2.49 -13.48 -11.69
N GLY A 36 -2.16 -12.33 -11.10
CA GLY A 36 -3.14 -11.33 -10.72
C GLY A 36 -3.81 -10.57 -11.87
N LEU A 37 -3.29 -10.67 -13.10
CA LEU A 37 -3.81 -9.97 -14.28
C LEU A 37 -4.38 -10.87 -15.35
N LYS A 38 -4.02 -12.17 -15.38
CA LYS A 38 -4.40 -13.09 -16.47
C LYS A 38 -5.90 -13.21 -16.72
N ASN A 39 -6.72 -12.99 -15.69
CA ASN A 39 -8.18 -13.03 -15.78
C ASN A 39 -8.81 -11.64 -15.97
N THR A 40 -8.01 -10.58 -15.99
CA THR A 40 -8.51 -9.21 -16.20
C THR A 40 -8.79 -8.99 -17.68
N HIS A 41 -9.98 -8.46 -18.00
CA HIS A 41 -10.29 -8.14 -19.37
C HIS A 41 -9.31 -7.09 -19.95
N PRO A 42 -8.74 -7.26 -21.15
CA PRO A 42 -7.72 -6.36 -21.68
C PRO A 42 -8.12 -4.88 -21.70
N LYS A 43 -9.39 -4.57 -21.95
CA LYS A 43 -9.90 -3.18 -21.89
C LYS A 43 -9.86 -2.61 -20.47
N GLU A 44 -10.08 -3.42 -19.45
CA GLU A 44 -10.04 -3.00 -18.04
C GLU A 44 -8.63 -2.58 -17.60
N LEU A 45 -7.59 -3.18 -18.21
CA LEU A 45 -6.21 -2.74 -17.98
C LEU A 45 -5.92 -1.33 -18.49
N LEU A 46 -6.65 -0.89 -19.53
CA LEU A 46 -6.44 0.39 -20.21
C LEU A 46 -7.22 1.55 -19.56
N VAL A 47 -8.32 1.24 -18.88
CA VAL A 47 -9.25 2.24 -18.34
C VAL A 47 -8.80 2.73 -16.98
N SER A 48 -8.98 4.04 -16.74
CA SER A 48 -8.77 4.71 -15.45
C SER A 48 -10.03 5.52 -15.15
N ASP A 49 -11.13 4.84 -14.83
CA ASP A 49 -12.36 5.52 -14.44
C ASP A 49 -13.09 4.81 -13.29
N PHE A 50 -14.06 5.48 -12.73
CA PHE A 50 -14.84 4.98 -11.59
C PHE A 50 -15.74 3.79 -11.93
N SER A 51 -15.93 3.45 -13.22
CA SER A 51 -16.78 2.32 -13.62
C SER A 51 -16.23 0.96 -13.14
N CYS A 52 -14.92 0.88 -12.91
CA CYS A 52 -14.27 -0.32 -12.44
C CYS A 52 -14.40 -0.56 -10.93
N LEU A 53 -14.95 0.40 -10.17
CA LEU A 53 -15.08 0.30 -8.72
C LEU A 53 -16.35 -0.46 -8.32
N HIS A 54 -16.21 -1.33 -7.31
CA HIS A 54 -17.33 -2.05 -6.71
C HIS A 54 -18.20 -1.13 -5.83
N SER A 55 -19.49 -1.49 -5.69
CA SER A 55 -20.39 -0.81 -4.78
C SER A 55 -19.88 -0.92 -3.33
N PRO A 56 -19.82 0.18 -2.56
CA PRO A 56 -19.42 0.15 -1.16
C PRO A 56 -20.42 -0.63 -0.28
N PHE A 57 -21.65 -0.80 -0.74
CA PHE A 57 -22.73 -1.44 0.04
C PHE A 57 -22.57 -2.96 0.16
N SER A 58 -21.59 -3.56 -0.50
CA SER A 58 -21.17 -4.95 -0.26
C SER A 58 -20.20 -5.10 0.92
N LEU A 59 -19.70 -3.99 1.49
CA LEU A 59 -18.92 -4.00 2.73
C LEU A 59 -19.87 -4.21 3.94
N PRO A 60 -19.49 -5.06 4.90
CA PRO A 60 -20.29 -5.27 6.10
C PRO A 60 -20.37 -3.99 6.93
N ASP A 61 -21.50 -3.79 7.60
CA ASP A 61 -21.81 -2.66 8.50
C ASP A 61 -21.64 -1.25 7.90
N ILE A 62 -21.45 -1.10 6.58
CA ILE A 62 -21.28 0.22 5.95
C ILE A 62 -22.51 1.12 6.16
N ASP A 63 -23.73 0.56 6.05
CA ASP A 63 -24.98 1.29 6.27
C ASP A 63 -25.14 1.75 7.71
N LEU A 64 -24.69 0.93 8.67
CA LEU A 64 -24.67 1.29 10.09
C LEU A 64 -23.69 2.43 10.34
N ALA A 65 -22.49 2.35 9.76
CA ALA A 65 -21.46 3.41 9.87
C ALA A 65 -21.97 4.75 9.32
N ILE A 66 -22.59 4.75 8.13
CA ILE A 66 -23.21 5.95 7.54
C ILE A 66 -24.30 6.52 8.44
N SER A 67 -25.18 5.65 8.94
CA SER A 67 -26.30 6.07 9.78
C SER A 67 -25.83 6.70 11.09
N LEU A 68 -24.80 6.14 11.72
CA LEU A 68 -24.15 6.73 12.90
C LEU A 68 -23.56 8.10 12.58
N LEU A 69 -22.73 8.22 11.54
CA LEU A 69 -22.11 9.49 11.17
C LEU A 69 -23.14 10.59 10.91
N LEU A 70 -24.17 10.31 10.10
CA LEU A 70 -25.21 11.29 9.76
C LEU A 70 -26.06 11.70 10.98
N ASN A 71 -26.40 10.74 11.86
CA ASN A 71 -27.20 11.02 13.05
C ASN A 71 -26.42 11.87 14.08
N PHE A 72 -25.15 11.57 14.28
CA PHE A 72 -24.31 12.29 15.23
C PHE A 72 -23.99 13.69 14.72
N ALA A 73 -23.72 13.85 13.42
CA ALA A 73 -23.53 15.16 12.79
C ALA A 73 -24.76 16.06 12.97
N LYS A 74 -25.95 15.58 12.60
CA LYS A 74 -27.22 16.33 12.74
C LYS A 74 -27.55 16.71 14.19
N SER A 75 -27.07 15.95 15.16
CA SER A 75 -27.31 16.19 16.59
C SER A 75 -26.21 17.04 17.24
N ASN A 76 -25.30 17.60 16.47
CA ASN A 76 -24.12 18.37 16.95
C ASN A 76 -23.32 17.61 18.03
N LYS A 77 -23.28 16.29 17.94
CA LYS A 77 -22.54 15.44 18.87
C LYS A 77 -21.09 15.34 18.46
N LYS A 78 -20.24 15.08 19.44
CA LYS A 78 -18.80 15.04 19.23
C LYS A 78 -18.38 13.77 18.52
N ILE A 79 -17.79 13.89 17.34
CA ILE A 79 -17.22 12.83 16.54
C ILE A 79 -15.68 12.91 16.65
N LEU A 80 -15.06 11.85 17.13
CA LEU A 80 -13.60 11.72 17.18
C LEU A 80 -13.13 10.73 16.10
N LEU A 81 -12.31 11.20 15.17
CA LEU A 81 -11.54 10.34 14.27
C LEU A 81 -10.21 10.02 14.92
N TYR A 82 -9.89 8.74 15.06
CA TYR A 82 -8.63 8.30 15.65
C TYR A 82 -7.92 7.32 14.72
N GLY A 83 -6.84 7.78 14.08
CA GLY A 83 -6.07 7.02 13.08
C GLY A 83 -4.76 6.47 13.60
N ASP A 84 -4.23 5.45 12.92
CA ASP A 84 -2.87 4.97 13.17
C ASP A 84 -1.83 5.98 12.65
N ARG A 85 -0.58 5.78 13.05
CA ARG A 85 0.55 6.69 12.83
C ARG A 85 1.24 6.54 11.48
N ASP A 86 0.98 5.48 10.75
CA ASP A 86 1.60 5.26 9.45
C ASP A 86 0.87 6.00 8.32
N SER A 87 1.36 5.84 7.10
CA SER A 87 0.84 6.59 5.97
C SER A 87 -0.59 6.19 5.58
N ASP A 88 -1.02 4.93 5.81
CA ASP A 88 -2.40 4.53 5.55
C ASP A 88 -3.34 5.10 6.61
N GLY A 89 -3.00 4.95 7.91
CA GLY A 89 -3.76 5.53 9.01
C GLY A 89 -3.88 7.06 8.92
N VAL A 90 -2.80 7.76 8.58
CA VAL A 90 -2.79 9.22 8.36
C VAL A 90 -3.64 9.60 7.14
N SER A 91 -3.48 8.89 6.00
CA SER A 91 -4.22 9.19 4.77
C SER A 91 -5.72 8.94 4.95
N SER A 92 -6.10 7.82 5.56
CA SER A 92 -7.50 7.49 5.85
C SER A 92 -8.18 8.52 6.75
N THR A 93 -7.47 8.94 7.81
CA THR A 93 -7.94 9.96 8.76
C THR A 93 -8.12 11.32 8.09
N CYS A 94 -7.12 11.76 7.32
CA CYS A 94 -7.17 13.05 6.63
C CYS A 94 -8.21 13.06 5.50
N LEU A 95 -8.38 11.96 4.77
CA LEU A 95 -9.41 11.82 3.74
C LEU A 95 -10.79 12.01 4.35
N LEU A 96 -11.11 11.23 5.37
CA LEU A 96 -12.43 11.30 6.03
C LEU A 96 -12.64 12.65 6.72
N ALA A 97 -11.64 13.18 7.43
CA ALA A 97 -11.72 14.49 8.07
C ALA A 97 -11.98 15.63 7.09
N PHE A 98 -11.28 15.62 5.95
CA PHE A 98 -11.43 16.62 4.90
C PHE A 98 -12.84 16.61 4.31
N PHE A 99 -13.35 15.42 3.97
CA PHE A 99 -14.72 15.27 3.47
C PHE A 99 -15.75 15.75 4.50
N LEU A 100 -15.66 15.28 5.75
CA LEU A 100 -16.63 15.67 6.80
C LEU A 100 -16.62 17.17 7.09
N ARG A 101 -15.46 17.84 7.00
CA ARG A 101 -15.35 19.30 7.19
C ARG A 101 -15.91 20.11 6.02
N SER A 102 -15.83 19.56 4.79
CA SER A 102 -16.21 20.29 3.57
C SER A 102 -17.64 20.07 3.12
N HIS A 103 -18.27 18.95 3.50
CA HIS A 103 -19.58 18.56 3.00
C HIS A 103 -20.71 19.13 3.88
N GLN A 104 -21.70 19.77 3.24
CA GLN A 104 -22.80 20.47 3.95
C GLN A 104 -23.60 19.61 4.93
N ALA A 105 -23.75 18.31 4.68
CA ALA A 105 -24.45 17.40 5.59
C ALA A 105 -23.78 17.25 6.96
N PHE A 106 -22.54 17.71 7.09
CA PHE A 106 -21.73 17.66 8.31
C PHE A 106 -21.32 19.06 8.82
N SER A 107 -21.94 20.14 8.31
CA SER A 107 -21.64 21.54 8.71
C SER A 107 -21.75 21.77 10.21
N ASP A 108 -22.63 21.07 10.88
CA ASP A 108 -22.90 21.17 12.31
C ASP A 108 -22.13 20.13 13.14
N ALA A 109 -21.30 19.28 12.50
CA ALA A 109 -20.58 18.24 13.20
C ALA A 109 -19.43 18.81 14.06
N ASN A 110 -19.43 18.43 15.34
CA ASN A 110 -18.31 18.71 16.24
C ASN A 110 -17.21 17.64 16.02
N LEU A 111 -16.29 17.92 15.09
CA LEU A 111 -15.27 16.97 14.63
C LEU A 111 -13.92 17.23 15.27
N GLU A 112 -13.39 16.23 15.97
CA GLU A 112 -12.00 16.19 16.48
C GLU A 112 -11.21 15.13 15.73
N VAL A 113 -9.94 15.38 15.50
CA VAL A 113 -9.00 14.45 14.84
C VAL A 113 -7.84 14.16 15.77
N MET A 114 -7.53 12.90 15.95
CA MET A 114 -6.43 12.38 16.75
C MET A 114 -5.70 11.29 15.98
N VAL A 115 -4.41 11.12 16.25
CA VAL A 115 -3.60 10.03 15.69
C VAL A 115 -2.74 9.40 16.77
N SER A 116 -2.35 8.13 16.58
CA SER A 116 -1.48 7.44 17.49
C SER A 116 -0.06 8.02 17.47
N SER A 117 0.61 8.00 18.61
CA SER A 117 2.01 8.39 18.76
C SER A 117 2.93 7.16 18.66
N GLU A 118 4.21 7.36 18.34
CA GLU A 118 5.19 6.28 18.35
C GLU A 118 5.38 5.65 19.74
N SER A 119 5.29 6.47 20.79
CA SER A 119 5.38 5.99 22.18
C SER A 119 4.21 5.13 22.60
N ASP A 120 3.06 5.26 21.93
CA ASP A 120 1.88 4.46 22.24
C ASP A 120 2.03 3.05 21.62
N PRO A 121 1.66 1.98 22.33
CA PRO A 121 1.44 0.69 21.71
C PRO A 121 0.39 0.78 20.60
N TYR A 122 0.38 -0.21 19.70
CA TYR A 122 -0.56 -0.25 18.58
C TYR A 122 -2.03 -0.24 19.03
N GLY A 123 -2.84 0.56 18.36
CA GLY A 123 -4.30 0.57 18.48
C GLY A 123 -4.84 1.21 19.77
N LEU A 124 -5.93 0.64 20.31
CA LEU A 124 -6.63 1.13 21.51
C LEU A 124 -5.92 0.71 22.80
N CYS A 125 -4.64 1.08 22.97
CA CYS A 125 -3.91 0.87 24.21
C CYS A 125 -4.48 1.70 25.38
N LYS A 126 -4.00 1.47 26.61
CA LYS A 126 -4.46 2.19 27.80
C LYS A 126 -4.29 3.71 27.69
N GLU A 127 -3.20 4.15 27.08
CA GLU A 127 -2.88 5.55 26.81
C GLU A 127 -3.89 6.16 25.83
N ALA A 128 -4.17 5.44 24.74
CA ALA A 128 -5.17 5.82 23.73
C ALA A 128 -6.56 5.94 24.36
N ILE A 129 -6.99 4.93 25.12
CA ILE A 129 -8.28 4.93 25.83
C ILE A 129 -8.36 6.12 26.79
N THR A 130 -7.28 6.44 27.50
CA THR A 130 -7.23 7.58 28.41
C THR A 130 -7.41 8.91 27.65
N LYS A 131 -6.75 9.08 26.50
CA LYS A 131 -6.90 10.24 25.62
C LYS A 131 -8.34 10.36 25.09
N ILE A 132 -8.92 9.24 24.61
CA ILE A 132 -10.30 9.17 24.10
C ILE A 132 -11.29 9.58 25.19
N LYS A 133 -11.18 9.01 26.40
CA LYS A 133 -12.05 9.35 27.53
C LYS A 133 -11.93 10.81 27.97
N LYS A 134 -10.73 11.39 27.88
CA LYS A 134 -10.51 12.83 28.16
C LYS A 134 -11.19 13.71 27.11
N SER A 135 -11.20 13.30 25.86
CA SER A 135 -11.88 13.98 24.75
C SER A 135 -13.41 13.91 24.87
N LYS A 136 -13.96 12.87 25.53
CA LYS A 136 -15.41 12.62 25.73
C LYS A 136 -16.17 12.63 24.39
N PRO A 137 -15.83 11.82 23.40
CA PRO A 137 -16.60 11.75 22.17
C PRO A 137 -17.92 11.01 22.40
N ASP A 138 -18.95 11.38 21.64
CA ASP A 138 -20.17 10.60 21.54
C ASP A 138 -20.02 9.46 20.53
N LEU A 139 -19.22 9.69 19.46
CA LEU A 139 -18.88 8.73 18.42
C LEU A 139 -17.36 8.71 18.22
N LEU A 140 -16.77 7.52 18.30
CA LEU A 140 -15.39 7.23 17.93
C LEU A 140 -15.36 6.53 16.57
N VAL A 141 -14.51 7.00 15.67
CA VAL A 141 -14.18 6.31 14.42
C VAL A 141 -12.69 5.92 14.48
N THR A 142 -12.39 4.64 14.57
CA THR A 142 -11.02 4.15 14.47
C THR A 142 -10.67 3.88 13.01
N LEU A 143 -9.46 4.25 12.61
CA LEU A 143 -8.98 4.10 11.24
C LEU A 143 -7.62 3.39 11.25
N ASP A 144 -7.59 2.25 10.54
CA ASP A 144 -6.41 1.40 10.36
C ASP A 144 -6.05 0.55 11.59
N PHE A 145 -7.00 0.35 12.45
CA PHE A 145 -6.95 -0.60 13.57
C PHE A 145 -8.33 -0.81 14.19
N GLY A 146 -8.46 -1.82 15.03
CA GLY A 146 -9.65 -2.05 15.84
C GLY A 146 -10.27 -3.42 15.67
N SER A 147 -10.10 -4.09 14.55
CA SER A 147 -10.69 -5.41 14.29
C SER A 147 -10.33 -6.47 15.33
N SER A 148 -9.12 -6.40 15.89
CA SER A 148 -8.62 -7.34 16.91
C SER A 148 -8.83 -6.87 18.36
N GLN A 149 -9.50 -5.72 18.57
CA GLN A 149 -9.54 -5.03 19.88
C GLN A 149 -10.96 -5.05 20.50
N ALA A 150 -11.55 -6.25 20.52
CA ALA A 150 -12.93 -6.42 20.99
C ALA A 150 -13.13 -6.01 22.45
N ASP A 151 -12.17 -6.25 23.34
CA ASP A 151 -12.30 -5.92 24.78
C ASP A 151 -12.29 -4.40 25.00
N GLU A 152 -11.39 -3.69 24.30
CA GLU A 152 -11.23 -2.25 24.38
C GLU A 152 -12.48 -1.53 23.82
N ILE A 153 -13.00 -2.01 22.70
CA ILE A 153 -14.21 -1.45 22.08
C ILE A 153 -15.42 -1.74 22.94
N ASP A 154 -15.57 -2.96 23.46
CA ASP A 154 -16.66 -3.31 24.39
C ASP A 154 -16.61 -2.47 25.68
N LEU A 155 -15.42 -2.09 26.15
CA LEU A 155 -15.26 -1.16 27.28
C LEU A 155 -15.78 0.24 26.94
N LEU A 156 -15.41 0.80 25.80
CA LEU A 156 -15.83 2.13 25.36
C LEU A 156 -17.34 2.20 25.09
N THR A 157 -17.90 1.15 24.48
CA THR A 157 -19.36 1.09 24.23
C THR A 157 -20.18 0.97 25.49
N LYS A 158 -19.70 0.25 26.52
CA LYS A 158 -20.33 0.21 27.85
C LYS A 158 -20.35 1.58 28.55
N GLU A 159 -19.41 2.45 28.23
CA GLU A 159 -19.35 3.83 28.73
C GLU A 159 -20.22 4.80 27.89
N GLY A 160 -20.96 4.31 26.91
CA GLY A 160 -21.90 5.07 26.09
C GLY A 160 -21.30 5.69 24.82
N ILE A 161 -20.04 5.41 24.51
CA ILE A 161 -19.40 5.86 23.28
C ILE A 161 -19.80 4.92 22.14
N GLN A 162 -20.40 5.44 21.06
CA GLN A 162 -20.62 4.63 19.85
C GLN A 162 -19.31 4.49 19.08
N VAL A 163 -19.09 3.34 18.42
CA VAL A 163 -17.82 3.07 17.72
C VAL A 163 -18.08 2.62 16.29
N ILE A 164 -17.32 3.20 15.37
CA ILE A 164 -17.14 2.73 14.00
C ILE A 164 -15.67 2.29 13.86
N VAL A 165 -15.46 1.12 13.31
CA VAL A 165 -14.11 0.60 12.99
C VAL A 165 -13.99 0.53 11.48
N LEU A 166 -13.06 1.30 10.91
CA LEU A 166 -12.60 1.15 9.52
C LEU A 166 -11.21 0.51 9.56
N ASP A 167 -11.13 -0.77 9.18
CA ASP A 167 -9.90 -1.54 9.30
C ASP A 167 -9.82 -2.61 8.22
N HIS A 168 -8.63 -2.97 7.79
CA HIS A 168 -8.37 -3.96 6.74
C HIS A 168 -7.48 -5.11 7.22
N HIS A 169 -7.01 -5.06 8.45
CA HIS A 169 -6.19 -6.11 9.05
C HIS A 169 -6.96 -7.43 9.23
N GLU A 170 -6.23 -8.50 9.52
CA GLU A 170 -6.83 -9.82 9.76
C GLU A 170 -7.86 -9.75 10.89
N VAL A 171 -8.98 -10.40 10.66
CA VAL A 171 -10.10 -10.40 11.59
C VAL A 171 -10.02 -11.67 12.46
N PRO A 172 -9.84 -11.54 13.78
CA PRO A 172 -9.79 -12.70 14.66
C PRO A 172 -11.18 -13.35 14.82
N VAL A 173 -11.19 -14.55 15.42
CA VAL A 173 -12.45 -15.28 15.73
C VAL A 173 -13.40 -14.44 16.61
N ARG A 174 -12.82 -13.71 17.57
CA ARG A 174 -13.60 -12.80 18.44
C ARG A 174 -13.49 -11.38 17.90
N ILE A 175 -14.60 -10.87 17.40
CA ILE A 175 -14.76 -9.51 16.91
C ILE A 175 -15.54 -8.63 17.90
N PRO A 176 -15.38 -7.29 17.86
CA PRO A 176 -16.23 -6.35 18.59
C PRO A 176 -17.71 -6.52 18.19
N LYS A 177 -18.64 -6.44 19.16
CA LYS A 177 -20.06 -6.74 18.88
C LYS A 177 -20.97 -5.51 18.80
N ASN A 178 -20.67 -4.46 19.55
CA ASN A 178 -21.56 -3.29 19.66
C ASN A 178 -20.98 -2.08 18.90
N CYS A 179 -20.45 -2.32 17.71
CA CYS A 179 -19.90 -1.27 16.85
C CYS A 179 -20.25 -1.55 15.39
N ALA A 180 -20.03 -0.57 14.53
CA ALA A 180 -20.01 -0.79 13.09
C ALA A 180 -18.58 -1.21 12.68
N LEU A 181 -18.37 -2.49 12.35
CA LEU A 181 -17.07 -3.02 11.93
C LEU A 181 -17.02 -3.15 10.40
N VAL A 182 -16.49 -2.16 9.74
CA VAL A 182 -16.27 -2.16 8.29
C VAL A 182 -14.89 -2.74 7.98
N ASN A 183 -14.86 -4.02 7.65
CA ASN A 183 -13.64 -4.72 7.27
C ASN A 183 -13.94 -5.72 6.15
N PRO A 184 -13.26 -5.63 4.98
CA PRO A 184 -13.52 -6.51 3.84
C PRO A 184 -13.14 -7.97 4.10
N ARG A 185 -12.28 -8.25 5.09
CA ARG A 185 -11.81 -9.60 5.45
C ARG A 185 -12.72 -10.33 6.41
N ARG A 186 -13.79 -9.72 6.88
CA ARG A 186 -14.79 -10.43 7.70
C ARG A 186 -15.33 -11.63 6.93
N ILE A 187 -15.61 -12.70 7.66
CA ILE A 187 -16.12 -13.96 7.09
C ILE A 187 -17.48 -13.79 6.40
N ASP A 188 -18.27 -12.83 6.85
CA ASP A 188 -19.60 -12.47 6.31
C ASP A 188 -19.54 -11.35 5.25
N SER A 189 -18.36 -10.89 4.89
CA SER A 189 -18.18 -9.86 3.88
C SER A 189 -18.38 -10.42 2.47
N ASN A 190 -19.25 -9.79 1.70
CA ASN A 190 -19.43 -10.07 0.26
C ASN A 190 -18.60 -9.14 -0.63
N TYR A 191 -17.78 -8.25 -0.05
CA TYR A 191 -16.94 -7.35 -0.84
C TYR A 191 -15.91 -8.15 -1.64
N PRO A 192 -15.80 -7.95 -2.97
CA PRO A 192 -14.96 -8.79 -3.81
C PRO A 192 -13.47 -8.69 -3.50
N GLU A 193 -12.99 -7.48 -3.20
CA GLU A 193 -11.56 -7.21 -2.95
C GLU A 193 -11.25 -7.25 -1.45
N LYS A 194 -10.59 -8.33 -1.01
CA LYS A 194 -10.25 -8.51 0.41
C LYS A 194 -9.01 -7.74 0.86
N LYS A 195 -8.14 -7.37 -0.07
CA LYS A 195 -6.85 -6.70 0.20
C LYS A 195 -6.90 -5.25 -0.29
N ILE A 196 -7.70 -4.43 0.37
CA ILE A 196 -7.73 -2.97 0.20
C ILE A 196 -7.31 -2.30 1.51
N CYS A 197 -6.62 -1.17 1.44
CA CYS A 197 -6.15 -0.43 2.62
C CYS A 197 -7.27 0.42 3.26
N THR A 198 -7.03 0.95 4.45
CA THR A 198 -8.02 1.75 5.18
C THR A 198 -8.32 3.09 4.51
N ALA A 199 -7.37 3.69 3.80
CA ALA A 199 -7.65 4.89 3.01
C ALA A 199 -8.65 4.63 1.88
N VAL A 200 -8.61 3.45 1.25
CA VAL A 200 -9.64 3.01 0.29
C VAL A 200 -10.97 2.76 0.99
N LEU A 201 -10.99 2.17 2.19
CA LEU A 201 -12.23 2.02 2.97
C LEU A 201 -12.85 3.38 3.33
N SER A 202 -12.03 4.36 3.69
CA SER A 202 -12.48 5.74 3.93
C SER A 202 -13.09 6.36 2.67
N PHE A 203 -12.46 6.17 1.50
CA PHE A 203 -13.01 6.56 0.20
C PHE A 203 -14.36 5.86 -0.08
N LYS A 204 -14.46 4.55 0.20
CA LYS A 204 -15.72 3.80 0.04
C LYS A 204 -16.82 4.32 0.96
N LEU A 205 -16.49 4.69 2.20
CA LEU A 205 -17.44 5.31 3.12
C LEU A 205 -17.92 6.66 2.60
N VAL A 206 -17.03 7.51 2.07
CA VAL A 206 -17.40 8.78 1.43
C VAL A 206 -18.31 8.55 0.23
N SER A 207 -17.98 7.62 -0.65
CA SER A 207 -18.81 7.23 -1.80
C SER A 207 -20.22 6.78 -1.35
N ALA A 208 -20.27 5.96 -0.30
CA ALA A 208 -21.52 5.47 0.25
C ALA A 208 -22.37 6.59 0.89
N ILE A 209 -21.74 7.56 1.58
CA ILE A 209 -22.44 8.74 2.14
C ILE A 209 -23.05 9.58 1.02
N LEU A 210 -22.30 9.90 -0.04
CA LEU A 210 -22.80 10.65 -1.18
C LEU A 210 -23.97 9.96 -1.86
N PHE A 211 -23.87 8.64 -2.05
CA PHE A 211 -24.95 7.83 -2.61
C PHE A 211 -26.17 7.81 -1.70
N ARG A 212 -25.99 7.63 -0.39
CA ARG A 212 -27.04 7.62 0.64
C ARG A 212 -27.84 8.94 0.69
N LEU A 213 -27.19 10.06 0.42
CA LEU A 213 -27.80 11.39 0.42
C LEU A 213 -28.50 11.74 -0.91
N SER A 214 -28.41 10.88 -1.91
CA SER A 214 -28.98 11.10 -3.24
C SER A 214 -30.36 10.52 -3.44
N SER A 215 -31.00 10.86 -4.55
CA SER A 215 -32.29 10.29 -5.00
C SER A 215 -32.17 8.84 -5.47
N GLU A 216 -30.97 8.33 -5.73
CA GLU A 216 -30.73 6.94 -6.15
C GLU A 216 -30.71 5.96 -4.96
N TRP A 217 -30.64 6.46 -3.73
CA TRP A 217 -30.69 5.62 -2.54
C TRP A 217 -32.02 4.86 -2.45
N ASN A 218 -31.93 3.55 -2.23
CA ASN A 218 -33.07 2.63 -2.15
C ASN A 218 -33.92 2.52 -3.43
N GLN A 219 -33.38 2.94 -4.59
CA GLN A 219 -34.01 2.63 -5.87
C GLN A 219 -33.77 1.15 -6.22
N LEU A 220 -34.89 0.41 -6.35
CA LEU A 220 -34.84 -1.00 -6.73
C LEU A 220 -34.90 -1.13 -8.24
N TYR A 221 -34.03 -1.95 -8.80
CA TYR A 221 -33.99 -2.30 -10.21
C TYR A 221 -34.23 -3.80 -10.39
N SER A 222 -34.79 -4.20 -11.54
CA SER A 222 -34.96 -5.61 -11.88
C SER A 222 -34.53 -5.92 -13.30
N LYS A 223 -33.95 -7.12 -13.49
CA LYS A 223 -33.50 -7.67 -14.75
C LYS A 223 -34.06 -9.07 -14.92
N THR A 224 -34.66 -9.36 -16.09
CA THR A 224 -35.05 -10.72 -16.43
C THR A 224 -33.85 -11.43 -17.06
N ASN A 225 -33.40 -12.50 -16.44
CA ASN A 225 -32.36 -13.37 -16.97
C ASN A 225 -33.00 -14.68 -17.45
N THR A 226 -32.71 -15.09 -18.68
CA THR A 226 -33.21 -16.35 -19.24
C THR A 226 -32.05 -17.35 -19.28
N ASP A 227 -32.19 -18.48 -18.58
CA ASP A 227 -31.16 -19.53 -18.56
C ASP A 227 -31.08 -20.27 -19.89
N GLU A 228 -30.11 -21.14 -20.03
CA GLU A 228 -29.88 -21.97 -21.26
C GLU A 228 -31.06 -22.89 -21.60
N ASN A 229 -31.94 -23.15 -20.62
CA ASN A 229 -33.15 -23.99 -20.78
C ASN A 229 -34.41 -23.16 -21.06
N GLY A 230 -34.28 -21.84 -21.26
CA GLY A 230 -35.39 -20.93 -21.52
C GLY A 230 -36.23 -20.57 -20.28
N LYS A 231 -35.74 -20.83 -19.04
CA LYS A 231 -36.44 -20.48 -17.83
C LYS A 231 -36.03 -19.05 -17.44
N ASN A 232 -37.07 -18.22 -17.21
CA ASN A 232 -36.88 -16.85 -16.78
C ASN A 232 -36.69 -16.77 -15.27
N GLU A 233 -35.65 -16.07 -14.84
CA GLU A 233 -35.37 -15.67 -13.46
C GLU A 233 -35.34 -14.15 -13.37
N ILE A 234 -35.98 -13.57 -12.35
CA ILE A 234 -35.89 -12.13 -12.12
C ILE A 234 -34.83 -11.87 -11.07
N LEU A 235 -33.80 -11.13 -11.48
CA LEU A 235 -32.75 -10.62 -10.60
C LEU A 235 -33.11 -9.21 -10.15
N TYR A 236 -32.90 -8.94 -8.88
CA TYR A 236 -33.16 -7.64 -8.28
C TYR A 236 -31.86 -6.98 -7.86
N PHE A 237 -31.81 -5.65 -7.93
CA PHE A 237 -30.64 -4.88 -7.56
C PHE A 237 -31.04 -3.68 -6.70
N LEU A 238 -30.38 -3.55 -5.56
CA LEU A 238 -30.57 -2.45 -4.62
C LEU A 238 -29.22 -1.85 -4.28
N ASN A 239 -29.06 -0.54 -4.48
CA ASN A 239 -27.81 0.18 -4.21
C ASN A 239 -26.57 -0.47 -4.90
N GLY A 240 -26.75 -0.99 -6.11
CA GLY A 240 -25.71 -1.67 -6.87
C GLY A 240 -25.36 -3.08 -6.39
N ILE A 241 -26.17 -3.71 -5.53
CA ILE A 241 -26.00 -5.08 -5.04
C ILE A 241 -27.14 -5.96 -5.56
N LYS A 242 -26.79 -7.17 -6.01
CA LYS A 242 -27.75 -8.16 -6.52
C LYS A 242 -28.38 -8.97 -5.40
N TYR A 243 -29.68 -9.17 -5.50
CA TYR A 243 -30.49 -9.96 -4.55
C TYR A 243 -31.43 -10.93 -5.28
N SER A 244 -31.64 -12.07 -4.67
CA SER A 244 -32.79 -12.92 -4.98
C SER A 244 -34.06 -12.33 -4.34
N LYS A 245 -35.25 -12.73 -4.80
CA LYS A 245 -36.52 -12.29 -4.22
C LYS A 245 -36.62 -12.60 -2.72
N GLY A 246 -36.21 -13.79 -2.29
CA GLY A 246 -36.26 -14.17 -0.87
C GLY A 246 -35.32 -13.35 0.02
N GLN A 247 -34.19 -12.92 -0.48
CA GLN A 247 -33.27 -12.01 0.24
C GLN A 247 -33.90 -10.61 0.39
N LEU A 248 -34.54 -10.09 -0.67
CA LEU A 248 -35.25 -8.81 -0.60
C LEU A 248 -36.41 -8.84 0.39
N ASP A 249 -37.24 -9.92 0.36
CA ASP A 249 -38.32 -10.09 1.30
C ASP A 249 -37.82 -10.08 2.76
N SER A 250 -36.66 -10.72 3.01
CA SER A 250 -36.04 -10.72 4.33
C SER A 250 -35.53 -9.34 4.76
N ILE A 251 -35.00 -8.54 3.82
CA ILE A 251 -34.56 -7.15 4.10
C ILE A 251 -35.76 -6.27 4.41
N GLN A 252 -36.88 -6.45 3.69
CA GLN A 252 -38.11 -5.70 3.91
C GLN A 252 -38.73 -5.99 5.29
N ASP A 253 -38.72 -7.26 5.72
CA ASP A 253 -39.23 -7.68 7.03
C ASP A 253 -38.39 -7.13 8.19
N GLN A 254 -37.04 -7.08 8.03
CA GLN A 254 -36.12 -6.56 9.05
C GLN A 254 -36.20 -5.04 9.21
N ASN A 255 -36.45 -4.28 8.13
CA ASN A 255 -36.45 -2.81 8.11
C ASN A 255 -37.77 -2.14 8.47
N ASN A 256 -38.71 -2.84 9.11
CA ASN A 256 -39.96 -2.27 9.62
C ASN A 256 -40.62 -1.24 8.67
N LYS A 257 -41.14 -1.69 7.54
CA LYS A 257 -42.21 -1.08 6.72
C LYS A 257 -42.04 0.29 6.04
N ASN A 258 -40.96 1.04 6.13
CA ASN A 258 -41.05 2.45 5.72
C ASN A 258 -40.15 3.00 4.62
N SER A 259 -39.37 2.21 3.87
CA SER A 259 -38.50 2.84 2.88
C SER A 259 -38.21 2.07 1.57
N LEU A 260 -38.52 0.80 1.47
CA LEU A 260 -38.25 0.03 0.24
C LEU A 260 -39.57 -0.35 -0.45
N ASP A 261 -39.87 0.28 -1.58
CA ASP A 261 -40.98 -0.15 -2.44
C ASP A 261 -40.51 -1.27 -3.39
N VAL A 262 -40.87 -2.49 -3.06
CA VAL A 262 -40.54 -3.68 -3.87
C VAL A 262 -41.64 -3.98 -4.91
N SER A 263 -42.74 -3.24 -4.92
CA SER A 263 -43.90 -3.53 -5.78
C SER A 263 -43.67 -3.10 -7.24
N ASN A 264 -42.81 -2.13 -7.48
CA ASN A 264 -42.61 -1.57 -8.82
C ASN A 264 -41.11 -1.26 -9.10
N PRO A 265 -40.25 -2.31 -9.28
CA PRO A 265 -38.86 -2.09 -9.55
C PRO A 265 -38.65 -1.40 -10.91
N LEU A 266 -37.66 -0.49 -10.98
CA LEU A 266 -37.25 0.13 -12.23
C LEU A 266 -36.62 -0.92 -13.16
N PRO A 267 -36.73 -0.76 -14.48
CA PRO A 267 -36.05 -1.65 -15.42
C PRO A 267 -34.54 -1.47 -15.32
N TYR A 268 -33.83 -2.59 -15.37
CA TYR A 268 -32.37 -2.58 -15.47
C TYR A 268 -31.93 -1.88 -16.77
N PRO A 269 -30.91 -1.01 -16.77
CA PRO A 269 -30.49 -0.23 -17.93
C PRO A 269 -29.69 -1.10 -18.93
N GLU A 270 -30.34 -1.99 -19.67
CA GLU A 270 -29.69 -2.90 -20.64
C GLU A 270 -28.87 -2.15 -21.70
N ASP A 271 -29.42 -1.05 -22.22
CA ASP A 271 -28.79 -0.25 -23.27
C ASP A 271 -27.63 0.65 -22.77
N PHE A 272 -27.43 0.72 -21.46
CA PHE A 272 -26.31 1.49 -20.90
C PHE A 272 -24.99 0.76 -21.18
N THR A 273 -24.10 1.45 -21.87
CA THR A 273 -22.80 0.91 -22.26
C THR A 273 -21.66 1.54 -21.47
N THR A 274 -20.65 0.75 -21.15
CA THR A 274 -19.42 1.17 -20.48
C THR A 274 -18.20 0.92 -21.37
N ASN A 275 -17.12 1.65 -21.13
CA ASN A 275 -15.87 1.50 -21.89
C ASN A 275 -15.27 0.11 -21.72
N VAL A 276 -15.57 -0.57 -20.64
CA VAL A 276 -15.15 -1.94 -20.30
C VAL A 276 -16.36 -2.82 -20.05
N PRO A 277 -16.26 -4.13 -20.31
CA PRO A 277 -17.31 -5.06 -19.89
C PRO A 277 -17.27 -5.18 -18.38
N LEU A 278 -18.38 -4.83 -17.74
CA LEU A 278 -18.60 -4.92 -16.30
C LEU A 278 -19.64 -5.99 -16.01
N ASP A 279 -19.56 -6.58 -14.81
CA ASP A 279 -20.67 -7.35 -14.26
C ASP A 279 -21.90 -6.43 -14.00
N ASP A 280 -23.06 -7.05 -13.81
CA ASP A 280 -24.31 -6.31 -13.66
C ASP A 280 -24.33 -5.39 -12.43
N GLU A 281 -23.64 -5.74 -11.34
CA GLU A 281 -23.59 -4.93 -10.12
C GLU A 281 -22.78 -3.66 -10.33
N ARG A 282 -21.54 -3.78 -10.85
CA ARG A 282 -20.67 -2.61 -11.17
C ARG A 282 -21.35 -1.72 -12.21
N LYS A 283 -21.92 -2.33 -13.28
CA LYS A 283 -22.61 -1.57 -14.34
C LYS A 283 -23.76 -0.75 -13.78
N LEU A 284 -24.61 -1.34 -12.94
CA LEU A 284 -25.75 -0.63 -12.35
C LEU A 284 -25.29 0.43 -11.36
N PHE A 285 -24.36 0.11 -10.46
CA PHE A 285 -23.86 1.09 -9.48
C PHE A 285 -23.27 2.30 -10.20
N TYR A 286 -22.45 2.09 -11.22
CA TYR A 286 -21.89 3.18 -12.01
C TYR A 286 -22.97 4.01 -12.73
N TYR A 287 -23.99 3.35 -13.32
CA TYR A 287 -25.14 4.02 -13.92
C TYR A 287 -25.90 4.90 -12.92
N GLN A 288 -26.16 4.39 -11.71
CA GLN A 288 -26.82 5.16 -10.65
C GLN A 288 -25.95 6.36 -10.23
N CYS A 289 -24.65 6.17 -10.05
CA CYS A 289 -23.71 7.25 -9.69
C CYS A 289 -23.67 8.38 -10.73
N GLN A 290 -23.84 8.06 -12.03
CA GLN A 290 -23.91 9.09 -13.07
C GLN A 290 -25.15 9.99 -13.00
N LYS A 291 -26.22 9.54 -12.33
CA LYS A 291 -27.43 10.35 -12.12
C LYS A 291 -27.28 11.31 -10.93
N ILE A 292 -26.28 11.12 -10.10
CA ILE A 292 -26.05 11.96 -8.91
C ILE A 292 -25.18 13.15 -9.33
N PRO A 293 -25.66 14.39 -9.19
CA PRO A 293 -24.92 15.57 -9.56
C PRO A 293 -23.55 15.64 -8.88
N SER A 294 -22.50 15.89 -9.65
CA SER A 294 -21.12 16.06 -9.19
C SER A 294 -20.56 14.90 -8.34
N PHE A 295 -21.14 13.69 -8.43
CA PHE A 295 -20.70 12.53 -7.64
C PHE A 295 -19.23 12.21 -7.87
N PHE A 296 -18.82 12.06 -9.12
CA PHE A 296 -17.44 11.71 -9.47
C PHE A 296 -16.48 12.86 -9.24
N GLU A 297 -16.91 14.11 -9.44
CA GLU A 297 -16.08 15.30 -9.16
C GLU A 297 -15.74 15.40 -7.67
N GLN A 298 -16.70 15.10 -6.80
CA GLN A 298 -16.47 15.07 -5.36
C GLN A 298 -15.54 13.91 -4.96
N LEU A 299 -15.69 12.74 -5.58
CA LEU A 299 -14.84 11.57 -5.30
C LEU A 299 -13.43 11.69 -5.88
N GLU A 300 -13.24 12.40 -7.00
CA GLU A 300 -11.92 12.56 -7.62
C GLU A 300 -10.91 13.18 -6.66
N GLU A 301 -11.34 14.13 -5.83
CA GLU A 301 -10.48 14.78 -4.84
C GLU A 301 -10.03 13.83 -3.72
N GLU A 302 -10.77 12.74 -3.48
CA GLU A 302 -10.48 11.77 -2.41
C GLU A 302 -9.59 10.62 -2.90
N THR A 303 -9.40 10.46 -4.21
CA THR A 303 -8.58 9.36 -4.76
C THR A 303 -7.09 9.53 -4.45
N ASP A 304 -6.60 10.76 -4.28
CA ASP A 304 -5.20 11.06 -4.01
C ASP A 304 -4.68 10.37 -2.75
N LEU A 305 -5.36 10.54 -1.61
CA LEU A 305 -5.00 9.92 -0.34
C LEU A 305 -5.28 8.41 -0.33
N ALA A 306 -6.36 7.96 -1.02
CA ALA A 306 -6.64 6.54 -1.18
C ALA A 306 -5.50 5.82 -1.93
N GLY A 307 -4.95 6.44 -2.98
CA GLY A 307 -3.81 5.88 -3.71
C GLY A 307 -2.49 5.93 -2.93
N ILE A 308 -2.27 6.99 -2.13
CA ILE A 308 -1.09 7.06 -1.24
C ILE A 308 -1.14 5.91 -0.23
N GLY A 309 -2.28 5.70 0.47
CA GLY A 309 -2.46 4.57 1.38
C GLY A 309 -2.22 3.24 0.68
N THR A 310 -2.83 3.01 -0.49
CA THR A 310 -2.68 1.77 -1.26
C THR A 310 -1.22 1.41 -1.56
N ILE A 311 -0.41 2.40 -1.98
CA ILE A 311 1.01 2.17 -2.29
C ILE A 311 1.86 2.00 -1.03
N THR A 312 1.62 2.81 0.00
CA THR A 312 2.46 2.82 1.20
C THR A 312 2.21 1.62 2.10
N ASP A 313 1.01 1.08 2.08
CA ASP A 313 0.65 -0.16 2.75
C ASP A 313 0.86 -1.41 1.87
N MET A 314 1.57 -1.24 0.74
CA MET A 314 2.00 -2.32 -0.16
C MET A 314 0.85 -3.22 -0.64
N MET A 315 -0.34 -2.64 -0.86
CA MET A 315 -1.48 -3.40 -1.39
C MET A 315 -1.20 -3.91 -2.81
N PRO A 316 -1.70 -5.10 -3.18
CA PRO A 316 -1.48 -5.64 -4.51
C PRO A 316 -2.15 -4.76 -5.58
N LEU A 317 -1.38 -4.35 -6.61
CA LEU A 317 -1.84 -3.46 -7.70
C LEU A 317 -2.56 -4.24 -8.81
N ILE A 318 -3.56 -5.00 -8.40
CA ILE A 318 -4.47 -5.79 -9.23
C ILE A 318 -5.91 -5.40 -8.87
N GLY A 319 -6.89 -5.84 -9.69
CA GLY A 319 -8.29 -5.54 -9.43
C GLY A 319 -8.55 -4.06 -9.13
N GLU A 320 -9.36 -3.77 -8.14
CA GLU A 320 -9.78 -2.41 -7.78
C GLU A 320 -8.63 -1.51 -7.29
N ASN A 321 -7.65 -2.06 -6.56
CA ASN A 321 -6.49 -1.29 -6.11
C ASN A 321 -5.71 -0.65 -7.27
N ARG A 322 -5.61 -1.37 -8.38
CA ARG A 322 -4.97 -0.87 -9.60
C ARG A 322 -5.70 0.38 -10.12
N HIS A 323 -7.03 0.37 -10.13
CA HIS A 323 -7.85 1.49 -10.57
C HIS A 323 -7.73 2.68 -9.61
N PHE A 324 -7.76 2.44 -8.30
CA PHE A 324 -7.52 3.49 -7.30
C PHE A 324 -6.19 4.19 -7.51
N VAL A 325 -5.11 3.42 -7.71
CA VAL A 325 -3.78 4.02 -7.92
C VAL A 325 -3.72 4.81 -9.22
N LYS A 326 -4.31 4.31 -10.32
CA LYS A 326 -4.39 5.09 -11.57
C LYS A 326 -5.12 6.42 -11.39
N LEU A 327 -6.31 6.39 -10.77
CA LEU A 327 -7.09 7.59 -10.47
C LEU A 327 -6.32 8.56 -9.56
N ALA A 328 -5.62 8.04 -8.57
CA ALA A 328 -4.80 8.83 -7.66
C ALA A 328 -3.64 9.53 -8.37
N LEU A 329 -2.91 8.83 -9.25
CA LEU A 329 -1.81 9.42 -10.01
C LEU A 329 -2.29 10.57 -10.93
N GLU A 330 -3.46 10.41 -11.54
CA GLU A 330 -4.11 11.46 -12.33
C GLU A 330 -4.56 12.64 -11.45
N SER A 331 -5.22 12.37 -10.31
CA SER A 331 -5.66 13.38 -9.36
C SER A 331 -4.47 14.16 -8.78
N LEU A 332 -3.40 13.51 -8.38
CA LEU A 332 -2.17 14.13 -7.86
C LEU A 332 -1.48 15.00 -8.93
N THR A 333 -1.44 14.54 -10.17
CA THR A 333 -0.90 15.32 -11.28
C THR A 333 -1.74 16.61 -11.50
N LYS A 334 -3.06 16.49 -11.53
CA LYS A 334 -3.99 17.64 -11.60
C LYS A 334 -3.87 18.56 -10.38
N LEU A 335 -3.70 18.00 -9.18
CA LEU A 335 -3.47 18.77 -7.96
C LEU A 335 -2.19 19.58 -8.02
N TYR A 336 -1.09 19.02 -8.55
CA TYR A 336 0.21 19.67 -8.59
C TYR A 336 0.19 20.94 -9.46
N ILE A 337 -0.47 20.89 -10.63
CA ILE A 337 -0.51 21.99 -11.61
C ILE A 337 -1.70 22.93 -11.40
N GLY A 338 -2.79 22.45 -10.80
CA GLY A 338 -4.06 23.15 -10.68
C GLY A 338 -4.25 23.88 -9.35
N ASP A 339 -5.47 24.37 -9.15
CA ASP A 339 -5.88 25.09 -7.93
C ASP A 339 -6.96 24.29 -7.17
N LYS A 340 -6.56 23.10 -6.72
CA LYS A 340 -7.43 22.20 -5.95
C LYS A 340 -7.34 22.46 -4.44
N LYS A 341 -8.30 21.91 -3.68
CA LYS A 341 -8.53 22.22 -2.26
C LYS A 341 -7.44 21.72 -1.30
N ARG A 342 -6.71 20.61 -1.62
CA ARG A 342 -5.69 20.02 -0.72
C ARG A 342 -4.35 20.77 -0.76
N LYS A 343 -4.31 21.95 -0.16
CA LYS A 343 -3.14 22.85 -0.18
C LYS A 343 -1.89 22.19 0.42
N GLY A 344 -2.05 21.43 1.51
CA GLY A 344 -0.94 20.75 2.16
C GLY A 344 -0.25 19.73 1.27
N LEU A 345 -1.04 18.86 0.62
CA LEU A 345 -0.49 17.85 -0.29
C LEU A 345 0.15 18.51 -1.52
N LYS A 346 -0.48 19.55 -2.10
CA LYS A 346 0.08 20.31 -3.20
C LYS A 346 1.46 20.91 -2.88
N GLU A 347 1.61 21.54 -1.69
CA GLU A 347 2.88 22.11 -1.28
C GLU A 347 3.93 21.01 -1.00
N LEU A 348 3.53 19.84 -0.50
CA LEU A 348 4.44 18.70 -0.35
C LEU A 348 4.99 18.24 -1.70
N LEU A 349 4.14 18.10 -2.74
CA LEU A 349 4.56 17.75 -4.10
C LEU A 349 5.58 18.75 -4.66
N LYS A 350 5.36 20.05 -4.44
CA LYS A 350 6.27 21.12 -4.87
C LYS A 350 7.62 21.07 -4.16
N GLU A 351 7.62 20.97 -2.84
CA GLU A 351 8.85 20.93 -2.03
C GLU A 351 9.67 19.64 -2.32
N LEU A 352 9.01 18.53 -2.67
CA LEU A 352 9.65 17.30 -3.16
C LEU A 352 10.20 17.43 -4.59
N LYS A 353 9.83 18.49 -5.32
CA LYS A 353 10.27 18.77 -6.72
C LYS A 353 9.95 17.63 -7.68
N LEU A 354 8.78 17.02 -7.52
CA LEU A 354 8.32 15.94 -8.38
C LEU A 354 8.04 16.44 -9.80
N ASN A 355 7.84 15.50 -10.74
CA ASN A 355 7.49 15.86 -12.11
C ASN A 355 6.04 16.38 -12.18
N PRO A 356 5.82 17.66 -12.52
CA PRO A 356 4.47 18.22 -12.60
C PRO A 356 3.63 17.65 -13.75
N ASN A 357 4.27 17.00 -14.74
CA ASN A 357 3.59 16.44 -15.91
C ASN A 357 3.18 14.97 -15.74
N GLY A 358 3.54 14.33 -14.62
CA GLY A 358 3.19 12.94 -14.37
C GLY A 358 3.77 12.43 -13.04
N ILE A 359 2.91 12.25 -12.05
CA ILE A 359 3.25 11.59 -10.79
C ILE A 359 3.21 10.08 -11.02
N THR A 360 4.16 9.34 -10.44
CA THR A 360 4.33 7.90 -10.62
C THR A 360 4.14 7.14 -9.31
N THR A 361 3.96 5.81 -9.37
CA THR A 361 3.94 4.96 -8.18
C THR A 361 5.24 5.02 -7.39
N LYS A 362 6.38 5.23 -8.09
CA LYS A 362 7.68 5.43 -7.45
C LYS A 362 7.73 6.72 -6.63
N ASP A 363 7.08 7.79 -7.09
CA ASP A 363 6.96 9.02 -6.30
C ASP A 363 6.14 8.79 -5.04
N LEU A 364 5.05 8.01 -5.12
CA LEU A 364 4.26 7.63 -3.94
C LEU A 364 5.06 6.79 -2.96
N GLY A 365 5.72 5.72 -3.43
CA GLY A 365 6.42 4.77 -2.59
C GLY A 365 7.77 5.26 -2.05
N TRP A 366 8.50 6.10 -2.80
CA TRP A 366 9.88 6.48 -2.47
C TRP A 366 10.07 7.95 -2.10
N SER A 367 9.09 8.81 -2.39
CA SER A 367 9.16 10.24 -2.08
C SER A 367 8.08 10.67 -1.08
N ILE A 368 6.81 10.50 -1.40
CA ILE A 368 5.68 10.98 -0.56
C ILE A 368 5.52 10.10 0.68
N GLY A 369 5.34 8.78 0.50
CA GLY A 369 5.10 7.84 1.59
C GLY A 369 6.19 7.87 2.67
N PRO A 370 7.50 7.81 2.33
CA PRO A 370 8.55 7.93 3.31
C PRO A 370 8.55 9.22 4.12
N VAL A 371 8.07 10.33 3.55
CA VAL A 371 7.96 11.62 4.25
C VAL A 371 6.80 11.60 5.23
N VAL A 372 5.63 11.09 4.84
CA VAL A 372 4.47 10.93 5.73
C VAL A 372 4.80 9.95 6.85
N ASN A 373 5.35 8.77 6.53
CA ASN A 373 5.74 7.76 7.49
C ASN A 373 6.85 8.22 8.47
N ALA A 374 7.69 9.21 8.07
CA ALA A 374 8.72 9.73 8.94
C ALA A 374 8.13 10.41 10.17
N ALA A 375 6.99 11.09 10.05
CA ALA A 375 6.32 11.73 11.16
C ALA A 375 5.95 10.71 12.25
N GLY A 376 5.33 9.59 11.89
CA GLY A 376 5.00 8.51 12.80
C GLY A 376 6.23 7.92 13.49
N ARG A 377 7.29 7.63 12.71
CA ARG A 377 8.54 7.05 13.21
C ARG A 377 9.35 7.98 14.12
N MET A 378 9.11 9.28 14.04
CA MET A 378 9.78 10.30 14.85
C MET A 378 8.89 10.85 15.98
N GLY A 379 7.73 10.21 16.24
CA GLY A 379 6.79 10.61 17.29
C GLY A 379 6.09 11.95 17.04
N LYS A 380 5.95 12.34 15.76
CA LYS A 380 5.39 13.64 15.31
C LYS A 380 4.27 13.45 14.29
N THR A 381 3.45 12.40 14.44
CA THR A 381 2.36 12.04 13.49
C THR A 381 1.42 13.22 13.24
N GLU A 382 1.15 14.02 14.27
CA GLU A 382 0.28 15.20 14.20
C GLU A 382 0.75 16.24 13.15
N GLU A 383 2.06 16.30 12.86
CA GLU A 383 2.60 17.22 11.85
C GLU A 383 2.21 16.78 10.42
N ALA A 384 2.15 15.48 10.17
CA ALA A 384 1.68 14.97 8.88
C ALA A 384 0.18 15.25 8.70
N VAL A 385 -0.64 15.01 9.72
CA VAL A 385 -2.09 15.32 9.70
C VAL A 385 -2.30 16.82 9.51
N SER A 386 -1.58 17.64 10.27
CA SER A 386 -1.69 19.10 10.20
C SER A 386 -1.29 19.64 8.83
N LEU A 387 -0.29 19.03 8.17
CA LEU A 387 0.05 19.38 6.79
C LEU A 387 -1.11 19.05 5.84
N LEU A 388 -1.58 17.79 5.85
CA LEU A 388 -2.59 17.33 4.90
C LEU A 388 -3.94 18.05 5.07
N LEU A 389 -4.24 18.54 6.28
CA LEU A 389 -5.44 19.32 6.60
C LEU A 389 -5.23 20.85 6.58
N SER A 390 -4.07 21.34 6.13
CA SER A 390 -3.78 22.79 6.05
C SER A 390 -4.77 23.53 5.15
N GLU A 391 -5.31 24.63 5.66
CA GLU A 391 -6.32 25.44 4.99
C GLU A 391 -5.73 26.61 4.17
N THR A 392 -4.50 27.03 4.47
CA THR A 392 -3.81 28.14 3.78
C THR A 392 -2.50 27.68 3.14
N GLU A 393 -2.11 28.33 2.03
CA GLU A 393 -0.83 28.01 1.35
C GLU A 393 0.38 28.33 2.23
N SER A 394 0.32 29.39 3.03
CA SER A 394 1.41 29.79 3.93
C SER A 394 1.65 28.74 5.00
N GLU A 395 0.57 28.25 5.62
CA GLU A 395 0.63 27.17 6.60
C GLU A 395 1.15 25.88 5.95
N ALA A 396 0.55 25.47 4.82
CA ALA A 396 0.93 24.30 4.07
C ALA A 396 2.43 24.26 3.74
N LYS A 397 2.97 25.39 3.25
CA LYS A 397 4.39 25.52 2.92
C LYS A 397 5.29 25.38 4.14
N THR A 398 4.90 25.99 5.25
CA THR A 398 5.67 25.90 6.51
C THR A 398 5.69 24.45 7.01
N ARG A 399 4.53 23.79 7.04
CA ARG A 399 4.39 22.40 7.49
C ARG A 399 5.06 21.40 6.55
N ALA A 400 5.01 21.62 5.23
CA ALA A 400 5.72 20.78 4.26
C ALA A 400 7.24 20.79 4.51
N LYS A 401 7.83 21.97 4.74
CA LYS A 401 9.26 22.08 5.07
C LYS A 401 9.59 21.41 6.40
N LEU A 402 8.73 21.56 7.42
CA LEU A 402 8.89 20.88 8.69
C LEU A 402 8.88 19.36 8.51
N LEU A 403 7.92 18.83 7.75
CA LEU A 403 7.81 17.39 7.52
C LEU A 403 9.01 16.84 6.75
N LEU A 404 9.56 17.60 5.78
CA LEU A 404 10.81 17.23 5.10
C LEU A 404 12.00 17.21 6.06
N SER A 405 12.07 18.16 6.99
CA SER A 405 13.14 18.17 8.00
C SER A 405 13.06 16.96 8.96
N ILE A 406 11.85 16.55 9.33
CA ILE A 406 11.60 15.33 10.11
C ILE A 406 12.06 14.09 9.35
N ASN A 407 11.79 14.02 8.05
CA ASN A 407 12.23 12.92 7.22
C ASN A 407 13.77 12.89 7.07
N GLU A 408 14.44 14.05 7.00
CA GLU A 408 15.90 14.09 6.99
C GLU A 408 16.49 13.63 8.32
N GLU A 409 15.94 14.05 9.46
CA GLU A 409 16.31 13.54 10.79
C GLU A 409 16.16 12.00 10.86
N ARG A 410 15.05 11.46 10.35
CA ARG A 410 14.84 10.00 10.26
C ARG A 410 15.94 9.32 9.41
N ARG A 411 16.34 9.92 8.26
CA ARG A 411 17.41 9.40 7.40
C ARG A 411 18.76 9.39 8.12
N GLU A 412 19.08 10.48 8.79
CA GLU A 412 20.31 10.61 9.59
C GLU A 412 20.34 9.63 10.75
N ARG A 413 19.23 9.47 11.49
CA ARG A 413 19.09 8.47 12.56
C ARG A 413 19.31 7.05 12.03
N THR A 414 18.70 6.74 10.89
CA THR A 414 18.92 5.44 10.22
C THR A 414 20.39 5.23 9.84
N LYS A 415 21.05 6.27 9.32
CA LYS A 415 22.48 6.20 8.98
C LYS A 415 23.34 5.97 10.22
N ARG A 416 23.13 6.75 11.28
CA ARG A 416 23.90 6.59 12.55
C ARG A 416 23.75 5.17 13.12
N ASN A 417 22.53 4.63 13.10
CA ASN A 417 22.31 3.24 13.55
C ASN A 417 23.03 2.22 12.64
N MET A 418 23.02 2.40 11.31
CA MET A 418 23.77 1.51 10.40
C MET A 418 25.28 1.59 10.64
N ASP A 419 25.81 2.79 10.86
CA ASP A 419 27.24 2.97 11.19
C ASP A 419 27.61 2.26 12.53
N ARG A 420 26.65 2.20 13.48
CA ARG A 420 26.81 1.42 14.75
C ARG A 420 26.73 -0.08 14.50
N VAL A 421 25.79 -0.53 13.68
CA VAL A 421 25.66 -1.95 13.26
C VAL A 421 26.97 -2.42 12.60
N GLU A 422 27.52 -1.66 11.66
CA GLU A 422 28.78 -2.00 11.00
C GLU A 422 29.94 -2.11 12.00
N ARG A 423 30.05 -1.14 12.92
CA ARG A 423 31.06 -1.20 14.00
C ARG A 423 30.86 -2.36 14.96
N TYR A 424 29.61 -2.72 15.27
CA TYR A 424 29.28 -3.87 16.11
C TYR A 424 29.79 -5.17 15.48
N PHE A 425 29.46 -5.42 14.21
CA PHE A 425 29.89 -6.63 13.52
C PHE A 425 31.39 -6.64 13.19
N ALA A 426 32.01 -5.46 13.00
CA ALA A 426 33.48 -5.39 12.88
C ALA A 426 34.20 -5.83 14.17
N ARG A 427 33.60 -5.59 15.34
CA ARG A 427 34.12 -6.05 16.65
C ARG A 427 33.75 -7.49 16.98
N LYS A 428 32.69 -8.02 16.38
CA LYS A 428 32.12 -9.35 16.64
C LYS A 428 31.79 -10.08 15.33
N PRO A 429 32.82 -10.35 14.48
CA PRO A 429 32.61 -10.89 13.13
C PRO A 429 31.96 -12.29 13.15
N GLU A 430 32.18 -13.07 14.21
CA GLU A 430 31.55 -14.38 14.40
C GLU A 430 30.03 -14.32 14.38
N ARG A 431 29.43 -13.20 14.79
CA ARG A 431 27.97 -13.02 14.81
C ARG A 431 27.35 -12.90 13.41
N THR A 432 28.13 -12.57 12.40
CA THR A 432 27.66 -12.56 11.00
C THR A 432 27.49 -13.97 10.45
N THR A 433 28.09 -14.98 11.12
CA THR A 433 27.94 -16.40 10.74
C THR A 433 26.66 -17.05 11.28
N HIS A 434 25.99 -16.42 12.28
CA HIS A 434 24.73 -16.94 12.82
C HIS A 434 23.64 -16.98 11.76
N GLU A 435 22.67 -17.85 11.94
CA GLU A 435 21.54 -18.01 11.02
C GLU A 435 20.64 -16.76 10.97
N VAL A 436 20.43 -16.14 12.12
CA VAL A 436 19.77 -14.81 12.23
C VAL A 436 20.81 -13.81 12.72
N VAL A 437 21.05 -12.76 11.96
CA VAL A 437 21.95 -11.68 12.40
C VAL A 437 21.22 -10.78 13.40
N TYR A 438 21.87 -10.50 14.52
CA TYR A 438 21.28 -9.78 15.62
C TYR A 438 22.20 -8.68 16.12
N CYS A 439 21.63 -7.51 16.40
CA CYS A 439 22.39 -6.38 16.92
C CYS A 439 21.61 -5.61 18.00
N TYR A 440 22.26 -5.44 19.15
CA TYR A 440 21.82 -4.58 20.24
C TYR A 440 23.05 -3.86 20.86
N GLU A 441 22.95 -2.56 21.05
CA GLU A 441 23.84 -1.77 21.91
C GLU A 441 23.05 -0.65 22.61
N PRO A 442 23.45 -0.21 23.81
CA PRO A 442 22.71 0.78 24.59
C PRO A 442 22.57 2.16 23.94
N ASP A 443 23.39 2.48 22.95
CA ASP A 443 23.37 3.76 22.21
C ASP A 443 22.59 3.71 20.90
N MET A 444 21.93 2.57 20.59
CA MET A 444 21.02 2.47 19.44
C MET A 444 19.80 3.37 19.62
N GLU A 445 19.38 4.00 18.52
CA GLU A 445 18.28 4.96 18.53
C GLU A 445 16.96 4.30 18.06
N PRO A 446 15.85 4.40 18.83
CA PRO A 446 14.55 3.83 18.47
C PRO A 446 13.89 4.58 17.30
N GLY A 447 12.70 4.10 16.87
CA GLY A 447 11.87 4.72 15.83
C GLY A 447 12.20 4.29 14.41
N VAL A 448 13.41 3.82 14.16
CA VAL A 448 13.87 3.36 12.84
C VAL A 448 14.26 1.89 12.82
N SER A 449 13.95 1.13 13.88
CA SER A 449 14.40 -0.25 14.05
C SER A 449 14.02 -1.16 12.87
N GLY A 450 12.79 -1.06 12.36
CA GLY A 450 12.36 -1.84 11.20
C GLY A 450 13.14 -1.51 9.91
N ILE A 451 13.49 -0.22 9.70
CA ILE A 451 14.28 0.21 8.53
C ILE A 451 15.71 -0.31 8.64
N VAL A 452 16.29 -0.24 9.85
CA VAL A 452 17.65 -0.76 10.09
C VAL A 452 17.68 -2.27 9.90
N ALA A 453 16.70 -3.01 10.47
CA ALA A 453 16.60 -4.46 10.28
C ALA A 453 16.50 -4.83 8.78
N THR A 454 15.71 -4.11 7.97
CA THR A 454 15.64 -4.33 6.52
C THR A 454 17.00 -4.10 5.85
N ARG A 455 17.73 -3.03 6.20
CA ARG A 455 19.07 -2.80 5.67
C ARG A 455 20.10 -3.86 6.09
N MET A 456 19.94 -4.40 7.31
CA MET A 456 20.77 -5.53 7.76
C MET A 456 20.49 -6.78 6.91
N VAL A 457 19.22 -7.08 6.61
CA VAL A 457 18.84 -8.18 5.68
C VAL A 457 19.51 -7.98 4.32
N ASP A 458 19.47 -6.77 3.77
CA ASP A 458 20.09 -6.44 2.48
C ASP A 458 21.63 -6.61 2.51
N SER A 459 22.26 -6.23 3.61
CA SER A 459 23.72 -6.29 3.76
C SER A 459 24.24 -7.70 4.03
N TYR A 460 23.55 -8.46 4.89
CA TYR A 460 24.03 -9.77 5.36
C TYR A 460 23.36 -10.96 4.66
N LYS A 461 22.29 -10.72 3.86
CA LYS A 461 21.52 -11.76 3.14
C LYS A 461 21.03 -12.88 4.08
N LYS A 462 20.54 -12.49 5.25
CA LYS A 462 20.00 -13.34 6.31
C LYS A 462 18.87 -12.64 7.00
N PRO A 463 17.95 -13.36 7.67
CA PRO A 463 17.00 -12.74 8.59
C PRO A 463 17.74 -11.92 9.63
N ALA A 464 17.19 -10.75 9.97
CA ALA A 464 17.89 -9.79 10.82
C ALA A 464 17.01 -9.22 11.92
N ILE A 465 17.58 -9.10 13.12
CA ILE A 465 16.98 -8.47 14.29
C ILE A 465 17.80 -7.24 14.69
N PHE A 466 17.14 -6.09 14.78
CA PHE A 466 17.70 -4.87 15.34
C PHE A 466 16.90 -4.47 16.58
N ILE A 467 17.60 -4.26 17.70
CA ILE A 467 17.01 -3.85 18.98
C ILE A 467 17.60 -2.51 19.41
N ALA A 468 16.75 -1.62 19.89
CA ALA A 468 17.13 -0.33 20.45
C ALA A 468 16.46 -0.13 21.82
N PRO A 469 17.11 0.59 22.77
CA PRO A 469 16.48 0.99 24.03
C PRO A 469 15.23 1.86 23.79
N ASP A 470 14.19 1.65 24.59
CA ASP A 470 12.95 2.43 24.54
C ASP A 470 12.32 2.52 25.93
N ASN A 471 12.36 3.72 26.56
CA ASN A 471 11.69 4.04 27.82
C ASN A 471 11.93 3.07 29.00
N GLY A 472 13.16 2.58 29.17
CA GLY A 472 13.54 1.66 30.27
C GLY A 472 13.52 0.17 29.87
N ASP A 473 12.86 -0.15 28.77
CA ASP A 473 12.88 -1.45 28.09
C ASP A 473 13.65 -1.38 26.79
N ALA A 474 13.50 -2.36 25.93
CA ALA A 474 14.03 -2.33 24.57
C ALA A 474 12.96 -2.77 23.55
N ARG A 475 13.01 -2.19 22.35
CA ARG A 475 12.13 -2.54 21.24
C ARG A 475 12.93 -3.12 20.09
N GLY A 476 12.53 -4.33 19.65
CA GLY A 476 13.14 -5.05 18.55
C GLY A 476 12.27 -5.09 17.31
N SER A 477 12.92 -5.14 16.15
CA SER A 477 12.28 -5.44 14.87
C SER A 477 13.02 -6.56 14.18
N ILE A 478 12.28 -7.54 13.66
CA ILE A 478 12.78 -8.63 12.84
C ILE A 478 12.30 -8.50 11.40
N ARG A 479 13.15 -8.90 10.46
CA ARG A 479 12.81 -9.01 9.03
C ARG A 479 13.29 -10.34 8.48
N SER A 480 12.49 -10.97 7.63
CA SER A 480 12.86 -12.21 6.95
C SER A 480 13.85 -11.95 5.81
N TYR A 481 14.49 -13.00 5.34
CA TYR A 481 15.24 -13.05 4.10
C TYR A 481 14.77 -14.25 3.31
N GLY A 482 13.85 -14.06 2.38
CA GLY A 482 13.21 -15.14 1.64
C GLY A 482 11.86 -15.56 2.24
N PRO A 483 11.44 -16.83 2.11
CA PRO A 483 10.10 -17.28 2.46
C PRO A 483 9.90 -17.57 3.96
N GLU A 484 10.92 -17.37 4.81
CA GLU A 484 10.85 -17.74 6.21
C GLU A 484 9.82 -16.90 6.97
N ASN A 485 8.97 -17.58 7.72
CA ASN A 485 7.99 -16.95 8.61
C ASN A 485 8.65 -16.55 9.94
N VAL A 486 9.00 -15.25 10.07
CA VAL A 486 9.63 -14.74 11.29
C VAL A 486 8.70 -14.73 12.50
N LEU A 487 7.37 -14.79 12.30
CA LEU A 487 6.42 -14.81 13.39
C LEU A 487 6.52 -16.13 14.17
N THR A 488 6.71 -17.27 13.49
CA THR A 488 6.92 -18.57 14.16
C THR A 488 8.19 -18.60 15.01
N LEU A 489 9.26 -17.91 14.56
CA LEU A 489 10.46 -17.74 15.39
C LEU A 489 10.17 -16.88 16.62
N LEU A 490 9.44 -15.76 16.49
CA LEU A 490 9.06 -14.95 17.64
C LEU A 490 8.16 -15.71 18.62
N GLU A 491 7.20 -16.49 18.13
CA GLU A 491 6.33 -17.36 18.94
C GLU A 491 7.16 -18.36 19.77
N SER A 492 8.17 -18.96 19.17
CA SER A 492 9.08 -19.88 19.87
C SER A 492 9.91 -19.23 20.97
N LEU A 493 10.06 -17.90 20.94
CA LEU A 493 10.81 -17.07 21.89
C LEU A 493 9.90 -16.20 22.76
N SER A 494 8.60 -16.46 22.75
CA SER A 494 7.56 -15.62 23.38
C SER A 494 7.80 -15.36 24.87
N GLU A 495 8.44 -16.30 25.59
CA GLU A 495 8.76 -16.20 27.01
C GLU A 495 9.71 -15.02 27.37
N TYR A 496 10.46 -14.48 26.40
CA TYR A 496 11.38 -13.37 26.59
C TYR A 496 10.72 -12.00 26.34
N PHE A 497 9.54 -11.97 25.73
CA PHE A 497 8.92 -10.73 25.29
C PHE A 497 7.85 -10.24 26.25
N LEU A 498 7.79 -8.92 26.42
CA LEU A 498 6.66 -8.25 27.05
C LEU A 498 5.45 -8.25 26.12
N HIS A 499 5.70 -7.95 24.84
CA HIS A 499 4.73 -8.01 23.75
C HIS A 499 5.45 -8.35 22.46
N PHE A 500 4.79 -9.07 21.55
CA PHE A 500 5.29 -9.30 20.20
C PHE A 500 4.13 -9.46 19.22
N GLY A 501 4.41 -9.26 17.92
CA GLY A 501 3.44 -9.44 16.84
C GLY A 501 4.05 -9.13 15.49
N GLY A 502 3.28 -9.36 14.43
CA GLY A 502 3.72 -9.08 13.06
C GLY A 502 3.08 -9.99 12.02
N HIS A 503 3.77 -10.10 10.90
CA HIS A 503 3.42 -10.92 9.74
C HIS A 503 4.57 -11.88 9.41
N PRO A 504 4.38 -12.84 8.49
CA PRO A 504 5.44 -13.78 8.13
C PRO A 504 6.78 -13.12 7.74
N GLU A 505 6.76 -11.98 7.06
CA GLU A 505 7.95 -11.31 6.57
C GLU A 505 8.57 -10.30 7.57
N ALA A 506 7.80 -9.86 8.56
CA ALA A 506 8.21 -8.77 9.45
C ALA A 506 7.52 -8.81 10.80
N GLY A 507 8.28 -8.74 11.87
CA GLY A 507 7.73 -8.70 13.24
C GLY A 507 8.38 -7.62 14.08
N GLY A 508 7.71 -7.31 15.20
CA GLY A 508 8.19 -6.42 16.23
C GLY A 508 7.96 -7.01 17.63
N PHE A 509 8.77 -6.61 18.59
CA PHE A 509 8.62 -7.04 19.97
C PHE A 509 9.16 -6.01 20.97
N SER A 510 8.69 -6.09 22.20
CA SER A 510 9.26 -5.37 23.35
C SER A 510 9.86 -6.39 24.31
N ILE A 511 11.01 -6.06 24.89
CA ILE A 511 11.77 -6.95 25.76
C ILE A 511 12.41 -6.14 26.90
N ALA A 512 12.39 -6.67 28.12
CA ALA A 512 13.12 -6.09 29.23
C ALA A 512 14.63 -6.18 28.97
N ILE A 513 15.37 -5.11 29.25
CA ILE A 513 16.81 -5.00 28.93
C ILE A 513 17.62 -6.14 29.58
N ASP A 514 17.25 -6.54 30.80
CA ASP A 514 17.91 -7.64 31.53
C ASP A 514 17.66 -9.03 30.93
N GLN A 515 16.64 -9.20 30.11
CA GLN A 515 16.34 -10.45 29.40
C GLN A 515 17.10 -10.59 28.08
N ILE A 516 17.68 -9.51 27.54
CA ILE A 516 18.38 -9.53 26.24
C ILE A 516 19.49 -10.57 26.17
N PRO A 517 20.36 -10.77 27.20
CA PRO A 517 21.39 -11.80 27.12
C PRO A 517 20.84 -13.23 27.06
N LYS A 518 19.72 -13.51 27.74
CA LYS A 518 19.06 -14.82 27.70
C LYS A 518 18.38 -15.05 26.36
N PHE A 519 17.68 -14.02 25.87
CA PHE A 519 17.08 -14.02 24.54
C PHE A 519 18.13 -14.31 23.46
N GLU A 520 19.30 -13.66 23.49
CA GLU A 520 20.37 -13.89 22.53
C GLU A 520 20.85 -15.35 22.52
N ALA A 521 21.04 -15.95 23.69
CA ALA A 521 21.44 -17.36 23.79
C ALA A 521 20.37 -18.27 23.19
N ALA A 522 19.09 -18.07 23.54
CA ALA A 522 17.97 -18.86 23.04
C ALA A 522 17.75 -18.64 21.53
N LEU A 523 17.91 -17.41 21.02
CA LEU A 523 17.79 -17.10 19.60
C LEU A 523 18.73 -17.95 18.75
N ASN A 524 19.99 -18.07 19.14
CA ASN A 524 20.99 -18.85 18.40
C ASN A 524 20.65 -20.34 18.33
N GLU A 525 20.04 -20.89 19.36
CA GLU A 525 19.58 -22.27 19.41
C GLU A 525 18.31 -22.49 18.58
N LYS A 526 17.29 -21.67 18.84
CA LYS A 526 15.99 -21.75 18.16
C LYS A 526 16.07 -21.45 16.67
N ALA A 527 16.89 -20.48 16.26
CA ALA A 527 17.08 -20.14 14.84
C ALA A 527 17.63 -21.30 14.01
N LYS A 528 18.52 -22.14 14.58
CA LYS A 528 19.02 -23.33 13.90
C LYS A 528 17.93 -24.38 13.67
N LEU A 529 17.05 -24.58 14.64
CA LEU A 529 15.92 -25.51 14.54
C LEU A 529 14.89 -24.96 13.54
N TRP A 530 14.50 -23.71 13.69
CA TRP A 530 13.55 -23.02 12.82
C TRP A 530 13.94 -23.08 11.34
N LEU A 531 15.24 -22.91 11.02
CA LEU A 531 15.73 -23.01 9.67
C LEU A 531 15.86 -24.44 9.13
N ASN A 532 15.98 -25.45 9.99
CA ASN A 532 16.06 -26.85 9.60
C ASN A 532 14.67 -27.48 9.35
N GLU A 533 13.63 -26.92 9.93
CA GLU A 533 12.25 -27.36 9.70
C GLU A 533 11.75 -26.98 8.28
N ASP A 534 12.35 -25.97 7.68
CA ASP A 534 12.01 -25.46 6.33
C ASP A 534 13.00 -26.02 5.26
N ASN A 535 12.94 -27.34 5.02
CA ASN A 535 13.84 -28.03 4.09
C ASN A 535 13.68 -27.66 2.59
N ASP A 536 12.67 -26.87 2.21
CA ASP A 536 12.35 -26.48 0.83
C ASP A 536 12.95 -25.15 0.40
N ARG A 537 14.02 -24.69 1.05
CA ARG A 537 14.66 -23.43 0.66
C ARG A 537 15.31 -23.52 -0.71
N PRO A 538 15.06 -22.59 -1.60
CA PRO A 538 15.93 -22.40 -2.75
C PRO A 538 17.30 -21.97 -2.22
N LYS A 539 18.29 -22.87 -2.33
CA LYS A 539 19.70 -22.61 -1.97
C LYS A 539 20.33 -21.55 -2.89
N GLU A 540 19.63 -21.10 -3.90
CA GLU A 540 20.08 -20.20 -4.94
C GLU A 540 19.07 -19.06 -5.11
N HIS A 541 19.57 -17.84 -5.16
CA HIS A 541 18.72 -16.68 -5.50
C HIS A 541 18.50 -16.70 -7.02
N LEU A 542 17.30 -17.03 -7.46
CA LEU A 542 16.93 -17.04 -8.86
C LEU A 542 16.41 -15.65 -9.28
N ILE A 543 17.06 -15.05 -10.27
CA ILE A 543 16.57 -13.86 -10.95
C ILE A 543 15.97 -14.30 -12.29
N GLU A 544 14.68 -14.06 -12.47
CA GLU A 544 14.00 -14.29 -13.75
C GLU A 544 13.79 -12.98 -14.50
N THR A 545 14.02 -12.98 -15.80
CA THR A 545 13.69 -11.85 -16.66
C THR A 545 12.42 -12.14 -17.47
N ASP A 546 11.64 -11.09 -17.73
CA ASP A 546 10.48 -11.20 -18.60
C ASP A 546 10.90 -11.45 -20.05
N PHE A 547 11.96 -10.76 -20.48
CA PHE A 547 12.50 -10.87 -21.85
C PHE A 547 14.01 -10.80 -21.87
N THR A 548 14.60 -11.43 -22.88
CA THR A 548 15.95 -11.13 -23.35
C THR A 548 15.84 -10.18 -24.54
N VAL A 549 16.60 -9.07 -24.48
CA VAL A 549 16.57 -8.01 -25.50
C VAL A 549 17.96 -7.73 -26.06
N LEU A 550 18.01 -7.30 -27.31
CA LEU A 550 19.22 -6.75 -27.89
C LEU A 550 19.41 -5.28 -27.47
N PRO A 551 20.64 -4.77 -27.33
CA PRO A 551 20.89 -3.38 -26.93
C PRO A 551 20.14 -2.33 -27.77
N GLU A 552 20.00 -2.56 -29.08
CA GLU A 552 19.30 -1.68 -30.02
C GLU A 552 17.77 -1.71 -29.88
N GLU A 553 17.22 -2.72 -29.23
CA GLU A 553 15.76 -2.81 -28.97
C GLU A 553 15.33 -2.00 -27.76
N VAL A 554 16.29 -1.65 -26.87
CA VAL A 554 15.99 -0.97 -25.60
C VAL A 554 15.82 0.53 -25.82
N GLY A 555 14.61 1.04 -25.65
CA GLY A 555 14.32 2.44 -25.87
C GLY A 555 12.84 2.78 -25.71
N ASP A 556 12.47 4.05 -26.09
CA ASP A 556 11.11 4.58 -25.94
C ASP A 556 10.03 3.73 -26.62
N LYS A 557 10.36 3.10 -27.75
CA LYS A 557 9.39 2.23 -28.45
C LYS A 557 9.02 1.02 -27.59
N LEU A 558 10.03 0.40 -26.96
CA LEU A 558 9.82 -0.74 -26.11
C LEU A 558 9.04 -0.37 -24.85
N LEU A 559 9.39 0.73 -24.20
CA LEU A 559 8.66 1.21 -23.02
C LEU A 559 7.16 1.39 -23.31
N LYS A 560 6.81 1.96 -24.45
CA LYS A 560 5.42 2.19 -24.86
C LYS A 560 4.63 0.88 -25.07
N GLU A 561 5.27 -0.25 -25.37
CA GLU A 561 4.58 -1.52 -25.61
C GLU A 561 3.91 -2.10 -24.35
N TRP A 562 4.41 -1.75 -23.16
CA TRP A 562 3.84 -2.20 -21.89
C TRP A 562 3.42 -1.07 -20.93
N LYS A 563 3.45 0.18 -21.34
CA LYS A 563 3.07 1.32 -20.49
C LYS A 563 1.66 1.15 -19.88
N ASP A 564 0.76 0.49 -20.60
CA ASP A 564 -0.60 0.22 -20.10
C ASP A 564 -0.65 -0.82 -18.96
N LEU A 565 0.46 -1.54 -18.69
CA LEU A 565 0.58 -2.38 -17.49
C LEU A 565 0.86 -1.58 -16.22
N GLU A 566 1.29 -0.32 -16.33
CA GLU A 566 1.37 0.55 -15.15
C GLU A 566 -0.01 0.72 -14.51
N PRO A 567 -0.09 0.84 -13.19
CA PRO A 567 1.01 1.02 -12.22
C PRO A 567 1.69 -0.30 -11.84
N PHE A 568 3.01 -0.26 -11.67
CA PHE A 568 3.80 -1.36 -11.14
C PHE A 568 3.96 -1.26 -9.63
N GLY A 569 4.06 -2.41 -8.96
CA GLY A 569 4.22 -2.58 -7.53
C GLY A 569 3.89 -3.99 -7.08
N GLN A 570 3.40 -4.16 -5.86
CA GLN A 570 3.02 -5.47 -5.33
C GLN A 570 1.96 -6.14 -6.22
N GLY A 571 2.14 -7.42 -6.55
CA GLY A 571 1.23 -8.18 -7.43
C GLY A 571 1.33 -7.86 -8.94
N ASN A 572 1.97 -6.76 -9.31
CA ASN A 572 2.27 -6.36 -10.69
C ASN A 572 3.70 -5.77 -10.77
N PRO A 573 4.76 -6.59 -10.69
CA PRO A 573 6.14 -6.13 -10.61
C PRO A 573 6.60 -5.40 -11.89
N ASP A 574 7.65 -4.58 -11.74
CA ASP A 574 8.36 -3.96 -12.87
C ASP A 574 8.80 -5.01 -13.89
N ILE A 575 8.92 -4.59 -15.15
CA ILE A 575 9.38 -5.46 -16.24
C ILE A 575 10.89 -5.62 -16.15
N LYS A 576 11.36 -6.86 -16.03
CA LYS A 576 12.78 -7.20 -15.99
C LYS A 576 13.29 -7.64 -17.34
N LEU A 577 14.30 -6.93 -17.83
CA LEU A 577 14.97 -7.18 -19.10
C LEU A 577 16.36 -7.76 -18.84
N GLY A 578 16.68 -8.80 -19.60
CA GLY A 578 18.04 -9.35 -19.68
C GLY A 578 18.75 -8.89 -20.95
N ILE A 579 20.02 -8.48 -20.86
CA ILE A 579 20.90 -8.23 -22.02
C ILE A 579 22.10 -9.13 -21.86
N GLN A 580 22.36 -9.98 -22.84
CA GLN A 580 23.49 -10.91 -22.85
C GLN A 580 24.63 -10.36 -23.70
N ASN A 581 25.87 -10.73 -23.35
CA ASN A 581 27.11 -10.35 -24.07
C ASN A 581 27.27 -8.83 -24.28
N ALA A 582 26.80 -8.03 -23.33
CA ALA A 582 26.90 -6.58 -23.38
C ALA A 582 28.36 -6.10 -23.30
N LYS A 583 28.67 -5.02 -23.99
CA LYS A 583 29.98 -4.34 -23.92
C LYS A 583 29.79 -2.91 -23.45
N ALA A 584 30.28 -2.60 -22.24
CA ALA A 584 30.17 -1.25 -21.68
C ALA A 584 31.19 -0.29 -22.30
N ILE A 585 30.73 0.94 -22.53
CA ILE A 585 31.57 2.05 -22.99
C ILE A 585 31.25 3.30 -22.16
N HIS A 586 32.17 4.26 -22.11
CA HIS A 586 31.99 5.55 -21.43
C HIS A 586 31.61 5.45 -19.95
N LEU A 587 32.32 4.60 -19.19
CA LEU A 587 32.09 4.44 -17.76
C LEU A 587 32.39 5.76 -17.02
N THR A 588 31.42 6.24 -16.26
CA THR A 588 31.53 7.47 -15.47
C THR A 588 31.18 7.14 -14.02
N PRO A 589 32.17 7.11 -13.10
CA PRO A 589 31.89 6.99 -11.66
C PRO A 589 31.12 8.20 -11.13
N LEU A 590 30.22 7.96 -10.20
CA LEU A 590 29.41 8.98 -9.54
C LEU A 590 29.54 8.83 -8.02
N SER A 591 29.40 9.94 -7.28
CA SER A 591 29.46 9.96 -5.82
C SER A 591 30.69 9.22 -5.24
N GLY A 592 31.88 9.55 -5.77
CA GLY A 592 33.14 8.94 -5.30
C GLY A 592 33.30 7.47 -5.67
N GLY A 593 32.65 6.97 -6.73
CA GLY A 593 32.70 5.58 -7.15
C GLY A 593 31.60 4.69 -6.63
N LYS A 594 30.79 5.16 -5.68
CA LYS A 594 29.64 4.41 -5.13
C LYS A 594 28.62 3.97 -6.19
N HIS A 595 28.43 4.79 -7.22
CA HIS A 595 27.53 4.52 -8.34
C HIS A 595 28.31 4.62 -9.64
N VAL A 596 27.80 4.02 -10.72
CA VAL A 596 28.40 4.15 -12.05
C VAL A 596 27.34 4.34 -13.11
N ARG A 597 27.62 5.22 -14.06
CA ARG A 597 26.87 5.42 -15.29
C ARG A 597 27.71 5.00 -16.48
N PHE A 598 27.11 4.33 -17.45
CA PHE A 598 27.79 3.89 -18.67
C PHE A 598 26.80 3.78 -19.83
N HIS A 599 27.34 3.48 -21.01
CA HIS A 599 26.55 3.12 -22.19
C HIS A 599 26.93 1.71 -22.62
N ILE A 600 26.08 1.07 -23.42
CA ILE A 600 26.34 -0.24 -24.02
C ILE A 600 26.44 -0.05 -25.54
N VAL A 601 27.36 -0.77 -26.18
CA VAL A 601 27.49 -0.80 -27.64
C VAL A 601 26.16 -1.25 -28.26
N GLY A 602 25.63 -0.47 -29.20
CA GLY A 602 24.34 -0.71 -29.84
C GLY A 602 23.14 -0.03 -29.19
N SER A 603 23.25 0.44 -27.94
CA SER A 603 22.09 1.05 -27.22
C SER A 603 21.86 2.56 -27.50
N GLY A 604 22.54 3.12 -28.49
CA GLY A 604 22.43 4.55 -28.82
C GLY A 604 22.85 5.46 -27.66
N SER A 605 21.99 6.42 -27.33
CA SER A 605 22.23 7.39 -26.23
C SER A 605 21.68 6.94 -24.87
N LEU A 606 21.14 5.72 -24.75
CA LEU A 606 20.56 5.22 -23.51
C LEU A 606 21.63 5.11 -22.41
N LYS A 607 21.31 5.63 -21.23
CA LYS A 607 22.18 5.57 -20.06
C LYS A 607 21.84 4.36 -19.22
N PHE A 608 22.87 3.59 -18.85
CA PHE A 608 22.78 2.49 -17.90
C PHE A 608 23.31 2.96 -16.55
N MET A 609 22.58 2.65 -15.48
CA MET A 609 22.88 3.10 -14.12
C MET A 609 23.01 1.91 -13.18
N ILE A 610 24.13 1.85 -12.45
CA ILE A 610 24.30 0.91 -11.32
C ILE A 610 24.38 1.73 -10.04
N TRP A 611 23.46 1.46 -9.13
CA TRP A 611 23.42 2.11 -7.83
C TRP A 611 24.11 1.26 -6.76
N ASN A 612 24.89 1.89 -5.88
CA ASN A 612 25.56 1.31 -4.70
C ASN A 612 26.56 0.15 -4.96
N LYS A 613 26.81 -0.22 -6.21
CA LYS A 613 27.76 -1.26 -6.64
C LYS A 613 28.76 -0.75 -7.68
N GLY A 614 29.05 0.55 -7.71
CA GLY A 614 29.90 1.15 -8.74
C GLY A 614 31.33 0.64 -8.69
N GLU A 615 31.94 0.51 -7.51
CA GLU A 615 33.32 -0.02 -7.33
C GLU A 615 33.40 -1.51 -7.69
N GLU A 616 32.38 -2.30 -7.29
CA GLU A 616 32.27 -3.72 -7.64
C GLU A 616 32.20 -3.90 -9.16
N PHE A 617 31.37 -3.12 -9.84
CA PHE A 617 31.24 -3.16 -11.30
C PHE A 617 32.54 -2.73 -12.01
N GLN A 618 33.19 -1.67 -11.55
CA GLN A 618 34.47 -1.23 -12.12
C GLN A 618 35.55 -2.31 -11.99
N THR A 619 35.63 -2.96 -10.82
CA THR A 619 36.54 -4.07 -10.58
C THR A 619 36.21 -5.27 -11.48
N PHE A 620 34.92 -5.58 -11.64
CA PHE A 620 34.49 -6.62 -12.55
C PHE A 620 34.87 -6.32 -13.99
N MET A 621 34.59 -5.12 -14.51
CA MET A 621 34.93 -4.70 -15.87
C MET A 621 36.41 -4.63 -16.16
N SER A 622 37.27 -4.52 -15.14
CA SER A 622 38.73 -4.57 -15.33
C SER A 622 39.21 -5.97 -15.72
N LYS A 623 38.40 -7.00 -15.52
CA LYS A 623 38.73 -8.41 -15.77
C LYS A 623 37.97 -9.02 -16.95
N GLU A 624 36.76 -8.49 -17.25
CA GLU A 624 35.86 -9.07 -18.24
C GLU A 624 35.62 -8.12 -19.42
N GLY A 625 35.69 -8.66 -20.65
CA GLY A 625 35.47 -7.88 -21.88
C GLY A 625 34.00 -7.75 -22.31
N SER A 626 33.15 -8.68 -21.85
CA SER A 626 31.71 -8.67 -22.03
C SER A 626 31.01 -9.26 -20.80
N PHE A 627 29.73 -8.93 -20.61
CA PHE A 627 28.98 -9.35 -19.44
C PHE A 627 27.48 -9.48 -19.75
N ASP A 628 26.80 -10.24 -18.92
CA ASP A 628 25.35 -10.28 -18.91
C ASP A 628 24.81 -9.35 -17.83
N LEU A 629 23.65 -8.76 -18.08
CA LEU A 629 23.00 -7.89 -17.10
C LEU A 629 21.48 -8.07 -17.08
N VAL A 630 20.90 -7.75 -15.93
CA VAL A 630 19.46 -7.70 -15.71
C VAL A 630 19.10 -6.34 -15.14
N GLY A 631 17.98 -5.80 -15.58
CA GLY A 631 17.47 -4.53 -15.04
C GLY A 631 16.13 -4.13 -15.65
N SER A 632 15.76 -2.89 -15.39
CA SER A 632 14.48 -2.29 -15.82
C SER A 632 14.70 -1.00 -16.60
N LEU A 633 13.76 -0.69 -17.49
CA LEU A 633 13.76 0.55 -18.28
C LEU A 633 12.84 1.57 -17.61
N GLU A 634 13.37 2.76 -17.31
CA GLU A 634 12.68 3.77 -16.53
C GLU A 634 12.79 5.18 -17.13
N GLU A 635 11.74 5.97 -16.95
CA GLU A 635 11.79 7.41 -17.16
C GLU A 635 12.37 8.09 -15.91
N ASN A 636 13.40 8.91 -16.09
CA ASN A 636 14.01 9.70 -15.03
C ASN A 636 13.74 11.19 -15.27
N PHE A 637 13.09 11.85 -14.30
CA PHE A 637 12.90 13.28 -14.29
C PHE A 637 13.98 13.96 -13.43
N TYR A 638 14.79 14.79 -14.07
CA TYR A 638 15.83 15.52 -13.37
C TYR A 638 16.02 16.90 -13.96
N GLN A 639 16.06 17.92 -13.12
CA GLN A 639 16.23 19.35 -13.51
C GLN A 639 15.27 19.80 -14.62
N GLY A 640 13.99 19.40 -14.52
CA GLY A 640 12.95 19.79 -15.48
C GLY A 640 12.96 19.02 -16.81
N ARG A 641 13.77 17.96 -16.94
CA ARG A 641 13.87 17.14 -18.15
C ARG A 641 13.61 15.67 -17.84
N THR A 642 12.78 15.05 -18.65
CA THR A 642 12.59 13.60 -18.64
C THR A 642 13.58 12.94 -19.60
N SER A 643 14.24 11.89 -19.16
CA SER A 643 15.14 11.08 -19.98
C SER A 643 14.97 9.61 -19.64
N LEU A 644 15.09 8.74 -20.64
CA LEU A 644 15.07 7.31 -20.45
C LEU A 644 16.41 6.82 -19.92
N GLN A 645 16.37 5.88 -18.98
CA GLN A 645 17.54 5.20 -18.44
C GLN A 645 17.24 3.73 -18.18
N PHE A 646 18.28 2.90 -18.16
CA PHE A 646 18.22 1.50 -17.77
C PHE A 646 18.86 1.34 -16.40
N ILE A 647 18.09 0.87 -15.42
CA ILE A 647 18.58 0.59 -14.06
C ILE A 647 19.04 -0.85 -14.00
N VAL A 648 20.32 -1.05 -13.78
CA VAL A 648 20.94 -2.39 -13.68
C VAL A 648 20.81 -2.88 -12.24
N GLU A 649 20.14 -4.00 -12.05
CA GLU A 649 19.95 -4.66 -10.75
C GLU A 649 21.00 -5.76 -10.51
N TRP A 650 21.39 -6.44 -11.59
CA TRP A 650 22.38 -7.51 -11.56
C TRP A 650 23.29 -7.46 -12.78
N PHE A 651 24.55 -7.88 -12.59
CA PHE A 651 25.50 -8.11 -13.66
C PHE A 651 26.37 -9.32 -13.31
N GLY A 652 26.85 -10.03 -14.34
CA GLY A 652 27.67 -11.21 -14.19
C GLY A 652 28.41 -11.57 -15.46
N LYS A 653 29.24 -12.61 -15.40
CA LYS A 653 30.02 -13.10 -16.55
C LYS A 653 29.08 -13.67 -17.62
N SER A 654 29.37 -13.38 -18.89
CA SER A 654 28.57 -13.90 -19.99
C SER A 654 28.57 -15.43 -20.04
N GLY A 655 27.36 -16.00 -20.14
CA GLY A 655 27.15 -17.43 -20.29
C GLY A 655 27.25 -18.23 -18.99
N THR A 656 27.13 -17.60 -17.83
CA THR A 656 27.09 -18.30 -16.52
C THR A 656 25.70 -18.41 -15.95
#